data_36fbd840a3ca30fbdb36da9f0d5c1411
#
_entry.id   36fbd840a3ca30fbdb36da9f0d5c1411
#
_cell.length_a   1.000
_cell.length_b   1.000
_cell.length_c   1.000
_cell.angle_alpha   90.00
_cell.angle_beta   90.00
_cell.angle_gamma   90.00
#
_symmetry.space_group_name_H-M   'P 1'
#
loop_
_entity.id
_entity.type
_entity.pdbx_description
1 polymer ?
#
loop_
_entity_poly.entity_id
_entity_poly.type
_entity_poly.pdbx_seq_one_letter_code
_entity_poly.pdbx_strand_id
1 'polypeptide(L)'
;AQQVEQGPAIDMPRPAEAAETRLAWLALQGANVPAGMESAIRRGSGLIREAVKAMTGGITEEEVRAHRHKLGVRPVFKRIDTCAAEFEAKTPYMYSTYEAPTFGEPENEAFPSDRKKVVILGGGPNRIGQGIEFDYCCCHACFALDEAGYETIMINCNPETVSTDYDTSDRLYFEPLTAEDVLEILAVEQSVGELVGVIVQFGGQTPLKLAQALEDAGIPILGTSPDAIDLAEDRERFAALINKLGLHQPANGIARSRGEAIAVADRIGYPVLMRPSYVLGGRAMEIVDGQAQLEEYIATAVQVSGDSPVLIDQYLRDAVEVDVDALCDGDDVVVAGVLQHIEEAGVHSGDSACSLPPYSLPDDIIEEIERQTDVLARALSVRGLMNIQFAVKDGKVYLIEVNPRASRTVPFVAKAIGTPIAKIAARVMAGEKIRDLPKIDRTKIRHIAVKEAVFPFNRFPGVDPVLSPEMKSTGEVMGIDADFRTAFAKSQIGAGTILPDGGTVFISVKDSDKPVILPAARKIVDLGFKIVATGGTARYLQEQGLPVEEVKKVAEGRPHIVDRIMDGAVDLIFNTTEGWQSLKDSKAIRTSALRLKVPSFTTAAGSVAAVDAIEALRARPLEVRSLQSYYQASHD
;
A
#
# COMPACT_ATOMS: atom_id res chain seq x y z
N ALA A 1 -31.93 16.38 -48.49
CA ALA A 1 -30.77 16.06 -47.65
C ALA A 1 -30.11 17.38 -47.23
N GLN A 2 -30.53 17.92 -46.11
CA GLN A 2 -29.86 19.05 -45.49
C GLN A 2 -28.71 18.51 -44.64
N GLN A 3 -27.51 18.99 -44.89
CA GLN A 3 -26.34 18.81 -44.01
C GLN A 3 -26.64 19.49 -42.68
N VAL A 4 -26.78 18.73 -41.62
CA VAL A 4 -26.67 19.22 -40.24
C VAL A 4 -25.19 19.38 -39.98
N GLU A 5 -24.72 20.63 -39.88
CA GLU A 5 -23.39 20.93 -39.39
C GLU A 5 -23.26 20.35 -37.94
N GLN A 6 -22.42 19.36 -37.81
CA GLN A 6 -22.01 18.89 -36.49
C GLN A 6 -21.19 20.00 -35.85
N GLY A 7 -21.70 20.61 -34.80
CA GLY A 7 -20.93 21.44 -33.92
C GLY A 7 -19.75 20.64 -33.35
N PRO A 8 -18.67 21.32 -32.88
CA PRO A 8 -17.49 20.65 -32.36
C PRO A 8 -17.91 19.68 -31.24
N ALA A 9 -17.47 18.43 -31.35
CA ALA A 9 -17.65 17.43 -30.31
C ALA A 9 -17.09 17.98 -29.00
N ILE A 10 -17.96 18.18 -28.01
CA ILE A 10 -17.55 18.51 -26.66
C ILE A 10 -16.94 17.23 -26.09
N ASP A 11 -15.63 17.21 -26.02
CA ASP A 11 -14.90 16.12 -25.36
C ASP A 11 -15.23 16.20 -23.86
N MET A 12 -16.03 15.28 -23.37
CA MET A 12 -16.43 15.24 -21.96
C MET A 12 -15.19 14.95 -21.12
N PRO A 13 -14.84 15.80 -20.16
CA PRO A 13 -13.67 15.58 -19.30
C PRO A 13 -13.85 14.32 -18.46
N ARG A 14 -12.75 13.62 -18.21
CA ARG A 14 -12.73 12.46 -17.30
C ARG A 14 -13.18 12.88 -15.90
N PRO A 15 -13.71 11.96 -15.05
CA PRO A 15 -14.34 12.31 -13.76
C PRO A 15 -13.48 13.16 -12.81
N ALA A 16 -12.15 12.94 -12.78
CA ALA A 16 -11.23 13.77 -11.98
C ALA A 16 -11.04 15.19 -12.54
N GLU A 17 -11.22 15.38 -13.85
CA GLU A 17 -11.19 16.68 -14.52
C GLU A 17 -12.52 17.43 -14.38
N ALA A 18 -13.61 16.70 -14.12
CA ALA A 18 -14.95 17.27 -14.02
C ALA A 18 -15.13 18.15 -12.77
N ALA A 19 -14.51 17.81 -11.64
CA ALA A 19 -14.62 18.60 -10.40
C ALA A 19 -13.88 19.94 -10.51
N GLU A 20 -12.66 19.92 -11.07
CA GLU A 20 -11.86 21.14 -11.30
C GLU A 20 -12.47 22.00 -12.42
N THR A 21 -13.07 21.36 -13.43
CA THR A 21 -13.81 22.05 -14.51
C THR A 21 -15.08 22.71 -13.96
N ARG A 22 -15.75 22.14 -12.96
CA ARG A 22 -16.88 22.76 -12.25
C ARG A 22 -16.52 24.06 -11.57
N LEU A 23 -15.41 24.07 -10.81
CA LEU A 23 -14.92 25.28 -10.11
C LEU A 23 -14.61 26.40 -11.07
N ALA A 24 -13.91 26.07 -12.15
CA ALA A 24 -13.56 27.03 -13.18
C ALA A 24 -14.81 27.53 -13.95
N TRP A 25 -15.78 26.66 -14.23
CA TRP A 25 -17.02 27.03 -14.91
C TRP A 25 -17.90 27.96 -14.05
N LEU A 26 -17.94 27.74 -12.74
CA LEU A 26 -18.66 28.57 -11.76
C LEU A 26 -17.97 29.93 -11.54
N ALA A 27 -16.64 29.95 -11.54
CA ALA A 27 -15.88 31.21 -11.56
C ALA A 27 -16.14 32.01 -12.83
N LEU A 28 -16.33 31.32 -13.98
CA LEU A 28 -16.65 31.95 -15.27
C LEU A 28 -18.05 32.60 -15.32
N GLN A 29 -19.02 32.13 -14.55
CA GLN A 29 -20.36 32.71 -14.53
C GLN A 29 -20.49 33.97 -13.65
N GLY A 30 -19.57 34.18 -12.70
CA GLY A 30 -19.63 35.31 -11.76
C GLY A 30 -18.50 36.32 -11.85
N ALA A 31 -17.44 36.06 -12.59
CA ALA A 31 -16.27 36.92 -12.70
C ALA A 31 -15.91 37.21 -14.16
N ASN A 32 -15.34 38.41 -14.42
CA ASN A 32 -14.74 38.75 -15.71
C ASN A 32 -13.48 37.89 -15.91
N VAL A 33 -13.65 36.67 -16.46
CA VAL A 33 -12.55 35.72 -16.64
C VAL A 33 -11.81 36.00 -17.96
N PRO A 34 -10.47 36.16 -17.96
CA PRO A 34 -9.71 36.43 -19.16
C PRO A 34 -9.78 35.31 -20.20
N ALA A 35 -9.86 35.70 -21.48
CA ALA A 35 -9.94 34.78 -22.63
C ALA A 35 -8.66 33.94 -22.79
N GLY A 36 -8.48 32.89 -22.15
CA GLY A 36 -7.31 31.99 -22.15
C GLY A 36 -7.44 30.91 -21.08
N MET A 37 -8.33 31.15 -20.12
CA MET A 37 -8.59 30.27 -19.00
C MET A 37 -9.27 28.97 -19.42
N GLU A 38 -10.17 29.02 -20.40
CA GLU A 38 -10.83 27.87 -20.99
C GLU A 38 -9.86 26.84 -21.59
N SER A 39 -8.76 27.31 -22.17
CA SER A 39 -7.70 26.47 -22.74
C SER A 39 -6.78 25.86 -21.67
N ALA A 40 -6.58 26.54 -20.54
CA ALA A 40 -5.81 26.05 -19.40
C ALA A 40 -6.58 24.97 -18.62
N ILE A 41 -7.89 25.15 -18.46
CA ILE A 41 -8.82 24.22 -17.81
C ILE A 41 -8.86 22.86 -18.53
N ARG A 42 -8.63 22.85 -19.84
CA ARG A 42 -8.63 21.64 -20.67
C ARG A 42 -7.36 20.78 -20.61
N ARG A 43 -6.31 21.17 -19.91
CA ARG A 43 -4.97 20.54 -19.99
C ARG A 43 -4.44 19.79 -18.79
N GLY A 44 -5.27 19.41 -17.83
CA GLY A 44 -4.88 18.46 -16.76
C GLY A 44 -4.65 19.09 -15.37
N SER A 45 -4.94 18.34 -14.33
CA SER A 45 -5.23 18.77 -12.98
C SER A 45 -4.13 19.48 -12.19
N GLY A 46 -2.86 19.13 -12.34
CA GLY A 46 -1.76 19.76 -11.60
C GLY A 46 -1.37 21.15 -12.15
N LEU A 47 -1.42 21.31 -13.47
CA LEU A 47 -1.12 22.57 -14.15
C LEU A 47 -2.29 23.57 -14.05
N ILE A 48 -3.49 23.10 -13.81
CA ILE A 48 -4.70 23.95 -13.70
C ILE A 48 -4.65 24.77 -12.41
N ARG A 49 -4.32 24.17 -11.26
CA ARG A 49 -4.22 24.91 -9.98
C ARG A 49 -3.23 26.05 -10.05
N GLU A 50 -2.04 25.81 -10.56
CA GLU A 50 -1.02 26.84 -10.71
C GLU A 50 -1.40 27.86 -11.79
N ALA A 51 -2.00 27.43 -12.88
CA ALA A 51 -2.48 28.33 -13.93
C ALA A 51 -3.65 29.20 -13.46
N VAL A 52 -4.63 28.64 -12.74
CA VAL A 52 -5.74 29.38 -12.14
C VAL A 52 -5.20 30.36 -11.10
N LYS A 53 -4.30 29.95 -10.21
CA LYS A 53 -3.65 30.79 -9.23
C LYS A 53 -2.86 31.94 -9.87
N ALA A 54 -2.12 31.65 -10.94
CA ALA A 54 -1.38 32.68 -11.69
C ALA A 54 -2.31 33.66 -12.48
N MET A 55 -3.41 33.15 -13.02
CA MET A 55 -4.35 33.93 -13.84
C MET A 55 -5.36 34.73 -13.00
N THR A 56 -5.71 34.26 -11.81
CA THR A 56 -6.68 34.90 -10.88
C THR A 56 -6.03 35.85 -9.87
N GLY A 57 -4.71 36.04 -9.96
CA GLY A 57 -3.98 36.89 -9.02
C GLY A 57 -3.88 36.31 -7.61
N GLY A 58 -4.01 34.97 -7.47
CA GLY A 58 -3.83 34.27 -6.21
C GLY A 58 -5.12 33.95 -5.45
N ILE A 59 -6.30 34.05 -6.07
CA ILE A 59 -7.57 33.61 -5.47
C ILE A 59 -7.50 32.11 -5.19
N THR A 60 -7.81 31.73 -3.96
CA THR A 60 -7.80 30.33 -3.51
C THR A 60 -9.14 29.61 -3.81
N GLU A 61 -9.12 28.29 -3.83
CA GLU A 61 -10.32 27.45 -3.93
C GLU A 61 -11.34 27.79 -2.84
N GLU A 62 -10.86 28.02 -1.62
CA GLU A 62 -11.66 28.39 -0.47
C GLU A 62 -12.35 29.76 -0.65
N GLU A 63 -11.63 30.75 -1.19
CA GLU A 63 -12.20 32.07 -1.50
C GLU A 63 -13.28 31.99 -2.58
N VAL A 64 -13.09 31.14 -3.61
CA VAL A 64 -14.09 30.89 -4.65
C VAL A 64 -15.34 30.23 -4.03
N ARG A 65 -15.15 29.22 -3.19
CA ARG A 65 -16.25 28.55 -2.47
C ARG A 65 -17.01 29.53 -1.58
N ALA A 66 -16.31 30.31 -0.80
CA ALA A 66 -16.93 31.32 0.07
C ALA A 66 -17.73 32.37 -0.72
N HIS A 67 -17.22 32.78 -1.88
CA HIS A 67 -17.94 33.71 -2.77
C HIS A 67 -19.20 33.07 -3.37
N ARG A 68 -19.11 31.83 -3.85
CA ARG A 68 -20.24 31.05 -4.36
C ARG A 68 -21.35 30.90 -3.29
N HIS A 69 -20.97 30.59 -2.05
CA HIS A 69 -21.91 30.51 -0.93
C HIS A 69 -22.63 31.81 -0.65
N LYS A 70 -21.92 32.97 -0.74
CA LYS A 70 -22.55 34.29 -0.60
C LYS A 70 -23.59 34.56 -1.69
N LEU A 71 -23.43 33.97 -2.87
CA LEU A 71 -24.40 34.08 -3.95
C LEU A 71 -25.54 33.05 -3.83
N GLY A 72 -25.56 32.23 -2.78
CA GLY A 72 -26.55 31.17 -2.60
C GLY A 72 -26.38 29.97 -3.53
N VAL A 73 -25.27 29.88 -4.27
CA VAL A 73 -25.00 28.78 -5.19
C VAL A 73 -24.38 27.62 -4.43
N ARG A 74 -25.14 26.54 -4.30
CA ARG A 74 -24.71 25.30 -3.64
C ARG A 74 -25.06 24.12 -4.53
N PRO A 75 -24.31 22.99 -4.43
CA PRO A 75 -24.70 21.76 -5.12
C PRO A 75 -25.96 21.17 -4.46
N VAL A 76 -26.73 20.47 -5.24
CA VAL A 76 -27.76 19.54 -4.78
C VAL A 76 -27.32 18.12 -5.08
N PHE A 77 -27.77 17.17 -4.30
CA PHE A 77 -27.45 15.76 -4.48
C PHE A 77 -28.65 15.03 -5.07
N LYS A 78 -28.40 14.30 -6.13
CA LYS A 78 -29.40 13.52 -6.86
C LYS A 78 -29.15 12.04 -6.66
N ARG A 79 -30.21 11.26 -6.53
CA ARG A 79 -30.11 9.80 -6.53
C ARG A 79 -29.87 9.29 -7.94
N ILE A 80 -29.02 8.27 -8.05
CA ILE A 80 -28.81 7.61 -9.34
C ILE A 80 -30.07 6.81 -9.68
N ASP A 81 -30.70 7.16 -10.81
CA ASP A 81 -31.84 6.44 -11.32
C ASP A 81 -31.38 5.12 -11.97
N THR A 82 -31.68 4.02 -11.29
CA THR A 82 -31.39 2.66 -11.77
C THR A 82 -32.59 2.02 -12.45
N CYS A 83 -33.73 2.73 -12.53
CA CYS A 83 -35.01 2.21 -13.00
C CYS A 83 -35.53 2.89 -14.27
N ALA A 84 -34.70 3.67 -14.99
CA ALA A 84 -35.04 4.42 -16.18
C ALA A 84 -36.33 5.30 -16.02
N ALA A 85 -36.51 5.88 -14.83
CA ALA A 85 -37.67 6.67 -14.42
C ALA A 85 -39.02 5.94 -14.46
N GLU A 86 -39.03 4.61 -14.58
CA GLU A 86 -40.27 3.82 -14.51
C GLU A 86 -40.77 3.66 -13.07
N PHE A 87 -39.85 3.68 -12.10
CA PHE A 87 -40.11 3.59 -10.67
C PHE A 87 -39.21 4.55 -9.92
N GLU A 88 -39.63 4.93 -8.72
CA GLU A 88 -38.78 5.72 -7.81
C GLU A 88 -37.50 4.94 -7.47
N ALA A 89 -36.32 5.50 -7.76
CA ALA A 89 -35.04 4.93 -7.39
C ALA A 89 -34.86 5.00 -5.87
N LYS A 90 -34.73 3.85 -5.22
CA LYS A 90 -34.50 3.72 -3.77
C LYS A 90 -33.05 3.44 -3.41
N THR A 91 -32.15 3.40 -4.41
CA THR A 91 -30.72 3.15 -4.18
C THR A 91 -30.11 4.29 -3.36
N PRO A 92 -29.20 3.99 -2.41
CA PRO A 92 -28.54 5.01 -1.61
C PRO A 92 -27.44 5.77 -2.37
N TYR A 93 -27.30 5.56 -3.67
CA TYR A 93 -26.32 6.19 -4.54
C TYR A 93 -26.68 7.64 -4.84
N MET A 94 -25.77 8.57 -4.52
CA MET A 94 -25.96 9.99 -4.77
C MET A 94 -24.75 10.59 -5.47
N TYR A 95 -25.02 11.59 -6.32
CA TYR A 95 -24.01 12.40 -6.98
C TYR A 95 -24.41 13.87 -6.89
N SER A 96 -23.44 14.77 -6.91
CA SER A 96 -23.69 16.22 -6.84
C SER A 96 -23.94 16.80 -8.23
N THR A 97 -24.78 17.83 -8.28
CA THR A 97 -24.96 18.67 -9.46
C THR A 97 -25.30 20.10 -9.05
N TYR A 98 -25.03 21.04 -9.95
CA TYR A 98 -25.46 22.42 -9.81
C TYR A 98 -26.63 22.67 -10.75
N GLU A 99 -27.79 22.94 -10.19
CA GLU A 99 -28.99 23.23 -10.96
C GLU A 99 -29.28 24.74 -11.00
N ALA A 100 -29.66 25.25 -12.18
CA ALA A 100 -30.15 26.61 -12.28
C ALA A 100 -31.63 26.65 -11.92
N PRO A 101 -32.12 27.67 -11.20
CA PRO A 101 -33.53 27.79 -10.83
C PRO A 101 -34.48 28.13 -12.02
N THR A 102 -34.04 27.82 -13.24
CA THR A 102 -34.78 28.11 -14.50
C THR A 102 -36.08 27.32 -14.60
N PHE A 103 -36.12 26.13 -13.98
CA PHE A 103 -37.28 25.21 -14.04
C PHE A 103 -37.88 24.90 -12.66
N GLY A 104 -37.56 25.67 -11.64
CA GLY A 104 -37.94 25.49 -10.24
C GLY A 104 -36.76 25.63 -9.30
N GLU A 105 -37.02 25.61 -7.99
CA GLU A 105 -35.94 25.59 -7.00
C GLU A 105 -35.16 24.26 -7.10
N PRO A 106 -33.81 24.29 -7.02
CA PRO A 106 -33.01 23.08 -7.01
C PRO A 106 -33.44 22.12 -5.89
N GLU A 107 -33.79 20.89 -6.23
CA GLU A 107 -34.24 19.88 -5.28
C GLU A 107 -33.08 18.99 -4.84
N ASN A 108 -32.91 18.84 -3.52
CA ASN A 108 -31.90 17.94 -2.93
C ASN A 108 -32.56 16.61 -2.55
N GLU A 109 -32.14 15.53 -3.19
CA GLU A 109 -32.66 14.18 -2.97
C GLU A 109 -31.87 13.38 -1.91
N ALA A 110 -30.94 14.02 -1.20
CA ALA A 110 -30.20 13.37 -0.13
C ALA A 110 -31.10 12.96 1.04
N PHE A 111 -32.09 13.78 1.40
CA PHE A 111 -33.05 13.55 2.48
C PHE A 111 -32.34 13.06 3.77
N PRO A 112 -31.47 13.88 4.39
CA PRO A 112 -30.72 13.48 5.57
C PRO A 112 -31.66 13.12 6.73
N SER A 113 -31.34 12.05 7.46
CA SER A 113 -32.12 11.59 8.61
C SER A 113 -31.74 12.32 9.90
N ASP A 114 -32.52 12.13 10.96
CA ASP A 114 -32.25 12.64 12.32
C ASP A 114 -31.38 11.70 13.17
N ARG A 115 -30.93 10.55 12.61
CA ARG A 115 -30.02 9.60 13.28
C ARG A 115 -28.65 10.25 13.55
N LYS A 116 -27.90 9.63 14.47
CA LYS A 116 -26.49 9.91 14.65
C LYS A 116 -25.69 9.32 13.50
N LYS A 117 -24.86 10.14 12.86
CA LYS A 117 -24.18 9.81 11.61
C LYS A 117 -22.68 9.72 11.78
N VAL A 118 -22.08 8.75 11.13
CA VAL A 118 -20.64 8.66 10.96
C VAL A 118 -20.33 8.59 9.47
N VAL A 119 -19.43 9.46 9.01
CA VAL A 119 -18.96 9.47 7.63
C VAL A 119 -17.63 8.73 7.53
N ILE A 120 -17.52 7.86 6.53
CA ILE A 120 -16.30 7.12 6.20
C ILE A 120 -15.80 7.60 4.84
N LEU A 121 -14.56 8.08 4.76
CA LEU A 121 -13.93 8.42 3.49
C LEU A 121 -13.22 7.21 2.90
N GLY A 122 -13.60 6.83 1.69
CA GLY A 122 -12.99 5.74 0.94
C GLY A 122 -11.62 6.06 0.37
N GLY A 123 -11.04 5.11 -0.39
CA GLY A 123 -9.69 5.24 -0.95
C GLY A 123 -9.58 6.13 -2.18
N GLY A 124 -10.71 6.46 -2.82
CA GLY A 124 -10.70 7.13 -4.12
C GLY A 124 -10.19 6.21 -5.25
N PRO A 125 -9.70 6.76 -6.36
CA PRO A 125 -9.18 5.98 -7.47
C PRO A 125 -8.01 5.10 -7.06
N ASN A 126 -8.01 3.84 -7.49
CA ASN A 126 -6.89 2.94 -7.25
C ASN A 126 -5.62 3.47 -7.95
N ARG A 127 -4.51 3.42 -7.21
CA ARG A 127 -3.18 3.83 -7.69
C ARG A 127 -2.19 2.72 -7.35
N ILE A 128 -1.12 2.62 -8.10
CA ILE A 128 0.03 1.80 -7.70
C ILE A 128 0.49 2.30 -6.32
N GLY A 129 0.63 1.39 -5.35
CA GLY A 129 0.92 1.73 -3.96
C GLY A 129 -0.30 1.93 -3.04
N GLN A 130 -1.52 1.88 -3.59
CA GLN A 130 -2.78 1.80 -2.83
C GLN A 130 -3.51 0.52 -3.24
N GLY A 131 -3.59 -0.44 -2.33
CA GLY A 131 -4.30 -1.69 -2.57
C GLY A 131 -5.77 -1.61 -2.16
N ILE A 132 -6.56 -2.58 -2.64
CA ILE A 132 -7.97 -2.77 -2.28
C ILE A 132 -8.15 -3.11 -0.78
N GLU A 133 -7.09 -3.43 -0.08
CA GLU A 133 -7.08 -3.76 1.35
C GLU A 133 -7.61 -2.60 2.21
N PHE A 134 -7.45 -1.36 1.76
CA PHE A 134 -8.03 -0.18 2.41
C PHE A 134 -9.55 -0.17 2.28
N ASP A 135 -10.09 -0.62 1.16
CA ASP A 135 -11.53 -0.70 0.95
C ASP A 135 -12.19 -1.73 1.88
N TYR A 136 -11.52 -2.86 2.14
CA TYR A 136 -11.92 -3.81 3.17
C TYR A 136 -12.14 -3.12 4.54
N CYS A 137 -11.21 -2.25 4.94
CA CYS A 137 -11.33 -1.51 6.20
C CYS A 137 -12.54 -0.56 6.20
N CYS A 138 -12.79 0.12 5.08
CA CYS A 138 -13.93 1.01 4.91
C CYS A 138 -15.26 0.25 5.01
N CYS A 139 -15.40 -0.89 4.33
CA CYS A 139 -16.61 -1.73 4.39
C CYS A 139 -16.87 -2.24 5.82
N HIS A 140 -15.81 -2.78 6.46
CA HIS A 140 -15.92 -3.26 7.84
C HIS A 140 -16.22 -2.15 8.85
N ALA A 141 -15.81 -0.91 8.58
CA ALA A 141 -16.22 0.25 9.38
C ALA A 141 -17.71 0.52 9.24
N CYS A 142 -18.27 0.54 8.02
CA CYS A 142 -19.70 0.70 7.80
C CYS A 142 -20.49 -0.36 8.57
N PHE A 143 -20.14 -1.63 8.41
CA PHE A 143 -20.85 -2.73 9.09
C PHE A 143 -20.78 -2.65 10.63
N ALA A 144 -19.60 -2.31 11.19
CA ALA A 144 -19.44 -2.24 12.62
C ALA A 144 -20.16 -1.05 13.25
N LEU A 145 -20.24 0.07 12.54
CA LEU A 145 -20.90 1.28 13.02
C LEU A 145 -22.42 1.19 12.85
N ASP A 146 -22.92 0.55 11.79
CA ASP A 146 -24.33 0.21 11.66
C ASP A 146 -24.79 -0.73 12.78
N GLU A 147 -24.03 -1.81 13.05
CA GLU A 147 -24.25 -2.71 14.20
C GLU A 147 -24.26 -1.95 15.55
N ALA A 148 -23.52 -0.84 15.66
CA ALA A 148 -23.49 0.03 16.84
C ALA A 148 -24.61 1.08 16.86
N GLY A 149 -25.47 1.14 15.84
CA GLY A 149 -26.66 2.00 15.76
C GLY A 149 -26.45 3.36 15.11
N TYR A 150 -25.29 3.61 14.50
CA TYR A 150 -25.05 4.82 13.71
C TYR A 150 -25.64 4.67 12.29
N GLU A 151 -26.05 5.79 11.69
CA GLU A 151 -26.23 5.87 10.25
C GLU A 151 -24.86 6.02 9.59
N THR A 152 -24.53 5.11 8.69
CA THR A 152 -23.23 5.08 8.02
C THR A 152 -23.31 5.77 6.66
N ILE A 153 -22.36 6.67 6.42
CA ILE A 153 -22.29 7.44 5.18
C ILE A 153 -20.92 7.20 4.54
N MET A 154 -20.92 6.60 3.37
CA MET A 154 -19.70 6.41 2.58
C MET A 154 -19.55 7.55 1.56
N ILE A 155 -18.33 8.09 1.46
CA ILE A 155 -17.94 8.99 0.37
C ILE A 155 -16.78 8.34 -0.38
N ASN A 156 -17.01 7.93 -1.62
CA ASN A 156 -15.99 7.33 -2.48
C ASN A 156 -16.36 7.50 -3.97
N CYS A 157 -15.37 7.44 -4.86
CA CYS A 157 -15.57 7.61 -6.30
C CYS A 157 -15.01 6.47 -7.15
N ASN A 158 -14.68 5.34 -6.55
CA ASN A 158 -14.14 4.20 -7.29
C ASN A 158 -15.22 3.12 -7.48
N PRO A 159 -15.76 2.95 -8.71
CA PRO A 159 -16.83 1.98 -8.95
C PRO A 159 -16.39 0.52 -8.83
N GLU A 160 -15.09 0.25 -8.78
CA GLU A 160 -14.52 -1.11 -8.67
C GLU A 160 -14.30 -1.55 -7.22
N THR A 161 -14.85 -0.81 -6.24
CA THR A 161 -14.68 -1.10 -4.81
C THR A 161 -16.00 -1.52 -4.18
N VAL A 162 -15.94 -2.44 -3.20
CA VAL A 162 -17.11 -2.93 -2.45
C VAL A 162 -17.72 -1.82 -1.58
N SER A 163 -16.93 -0.85 -1.12
CA SER A 163 -17.45 0.30 -0.38
C SER A 163 -18.44 1.16 -1.18
N THR A 164 -18.44 1.03 -2.51
CA THR A 164 -19.41 1.69 -3.39
C THR A 164 -20.57 0.79 -3.80
N ASP A 165 -20.70 -0.40 -3.22
CA ASP A 165 -21.88 -1.24 -3.40
C ASP A 165 -23.07 -0.67 -2.60
N TYR A 166 -24.27 -0.86 -3.14
CA TYR A 166 -25.51 -0.25 -2.61
C TYR A 166 -25.93 -0.72 -1.22
N ASP A 167 -25.35 -1.82 -0.73
CA ASP A 167 -25.67 -2.46 0.54
C ASP A 167 -24.53 -2.37 1.57
N THR A 168 -23.47 -1.60 1.29
CA THR A 168 -22.33 -1.47 2.20
C THR A 168 -22.56 -0.40 3.28
N SER A 169 -23.24 0.69 2.95
CA SER A 169 -23.56 1.78 3.86
C SER A 169 -25.01 2.22 3.72
N ASP A 170 -25.58 2.89 4.74
CA ASP A 170 -26.93 3.47 4.66
C ASP A 170 -27.04 4.51 3.54
N ARG A 171 -25.94 5.25 3.28
CA ARG A 171 -25.85 6.28 2.23
C ARG A 171 -24.50 6.24 1.54
N LEU A 172 -24.52 6.40 0.22
CA LEU A 172 -23.31 6.52 -0.58
C LEU A 172 -23.35 7.81 -1.40
N TYR A 173 -22.36 8.66 -1.18
CA TYR A 173 -22.05 9.77 -2.07
C TYR A 173 -20.93 9.36 -3.01
N PHE A 174 -21.27 9.17 -4.27
CA PHE A 174 -20.32 8.81 -5.31
C PHE A 174 -19.66 10.07 -5.86
N GLU A 175 -18.73 10.61 -5.06
CA GLU A 175 -18.10 11.91 -5.30
C GLU A 175 -16.58 11.85 -5.10
N PRO A 176 -15.82 12.71 -5.78
CA PRO A 176 -14.39 12.84 -5.56
C PRO A 176 -14.04 13.18 -4.10
N LEU A 177 -12.92 12.66 -3.64
CA LEU A 177 -12.38 12.96 -2.31
C LEU A 177 -11.57 14.26 -2.36
N THR A 178 -12.26 15.38 -2.57
CA THR A 178 -11.73 16.74 -2.46
C THR A 178 -12.31 17.44 -1.23
N ALA A 179 -11.61 18.44 -0.71
CA ALA A 179 -12.11 19.20 0.44
C ALA A 179 -13.47 19.87 0.14
N GLU A 180 -13.64 20.37 -1.08
CA GLU A 180 -14.88 21.02 -1.49
C GLU A 180 -16.05 20.03 -1.52
N ASP A 181 -15.92 18.93 -2.26
CA ASP A 181 -17.01 17.97 -2.42
C ASP A 181 -17.41 17.38 -1.06
N VAL A 182 -16.43 16.99 -0.24
CA VAL A 182 -16.67 16.42 1.09
C VAL A 182 -17.36 17.42 2.00
N LEU A 183 -16.92 18.68 2.05
CA LEU A 183 -17.51 19.71 2.91
C LEU A 183 -18.95 20.07 2.49
N GLU A 184 -19.27 20.04 1.19
CA GLU A 184 -20.65 20.25 0.73
C GLU A 184 -21.58 19.09 1.13
N ILE A 185 -21.09 17.85 1.07
CA ILE A 185 -21.83 16.67 1.56
C ILE A 185 -22.08 16.80 3.06
N LEU A 186 -21.02 17.09 3.83
CA LEU A 186 -21.11 17.23 5.27
C LEU A 186 -22.08 18.35 5.68
N ALA A 187 -22.11 19.47 4.96
CA ALA A 187 -23.04 20.56 5.21
C ALA A 187 -24.51 20.13 5.03
N VAL A 188 -24.80 19.27 4.04
CA VAL A 188 -26.13 18.71 3.84
C VAL A 188 -26.48 17.74 4.97
N GLU A 189 -25.58 16.83 5.30
CA GLU A 189 -25.83 15.81 6.32
C GLU A 189 -25.96 16.40 7.73
N GLN A 190 -25.25 17.49 8.03
CA GLN A 190 -25.39 18.24 9.28
C GLN A 190 -26.68 19.07 9.38
N SER A 191 -27.40 19.28 8.28
CA SER A 191 -28.63 20.07 8.28
C SER A 191 -29.76 19.41 9.10
N VAL A 192 -29.69 18.07 9.25
CA VAL A 192 -30.64 17.28 10.05
C VAL A 192 -29.85 16.22 10.83
N GLY A 193 -30.18 16.04 12.10
CA GLY A 193 -29.54 15.08 12.98
C GLY A 193 -28.14 15.48 13.46
N GLU A 194 -27.41 14.53 14.01
CA GLU A 194 -26.08 14.73 14.59
C GLU A 194 -24.99 14.06 13.75
N LEU A 195 -24.05 14.84 13.21
CA LEU A 195 -22.82 14.31 12.66
C LEU A 195 -21.83 14.06 13.82
N VAL A 196 -21.60 12.80 14.16
CA VAL A 196 -20.64 12.39 15.20
C VAL A 196 -19.21 12.69 14.75
N GLY A 197 -18.90 12.45 13.49
CA GLY A 197 -17.63 12.80 12.87
C GLY A 197 -17.29 12.00 11.62
N VAL A 198 -16.05 12.18 11.18
CA VAL A 198 -15.53 11.62 9.93
C VAL A 198 -14.33 10.71 10.21
N ILE A 199 -14.33 9.51 9.65
CA ILE A 199 -13.19 8.57 9.66
C ILE A 199 -12.37 8.78 8.38
N VAL A 200 -11.13 9.22 8.53
CA VAL A 200 -10.18 9.49 7.42
C VAL A 200 -9.06 8.43 7.32
N GLN A 201 -8.93 7.54 8.30
CA GLN A 201 -7.77 6.67 8.45
C GLN A 201 -7.90 5.32 7.74
N PHE A 202 -9.03 4.99 7.12
CA PHE A 202 -9.27 3.68 6.51
C PHE A 202 -9.05 3.65 4.99
N GLY A 203 -9.26 4.77 4.31
CA GLY A 203 -9.11 4.87 2.85
C GLY A 203 -7.67 5.10 2.35
N GLY A 204 -6.67 4.91 3.18
CA GLY A 204 -5.26 5.14 2.81
C GLY A 204 -4.90 6.63 2.74
N GLN A 205 -3.93 6.98 1.91
CA GLN A 205 -3.36 8.34 1.87
C GLN A 205 -4.29 9.42 1.28
N THR A 206 -5.27 9.03 0.46
CA THR A 206 -6.16 10.02 -0.19
C THR A 206 -7.01 10.76 0.83
N PRO A 207 -7.81 10.09 1.70
CA PRO A 207 -8.62 10.77 2.69
C PRO A 207 -7.80 11.43 3.81
N LEU A 208 -6.62 10.89 4.16
CA LEU A 208 -5.75 11.51 5.17
C LEU A 208 -5.36 12.94 4.82
N LYS A 209 -5.14 13.24 3.55
CA LYS A 209 -4.82 14.59 3.09
C LYS A 209 -5.96 15.61 3.32
N LEU A 210 -7.17 15.14 3.59
CA LEU A 210 -8.32 15.99 3.88
C LEU A 210 -8.46 16.28 5.38
N ALA A 211 -7.77 15.55 6.25
CA ALA A 211 -7.95 15.63 7.69
C ALA A 211 -7.82 17.06 8.23
N GLN A 212 -6.77 17.78 7.84
CA GLN A 212 -6.55 19.16 8.28
C GLN A 212 -7.64 20.11 7.77
N ALA A 213 -8.01 20.02 6.48
CA ALA A 213 -9.04 20.89 5.91
C ALA A 213 -10.43 20.66 6.56
N LEU A 214 -10.72 19.43 6.95
CA LEU A 214 -11.95 19.10 7.66
C LEU A 214 -11.91 19.63 9.10
N GLU A 215 -10.79 19.48 9.81
CA GLU A 215 -10.61 20.02 11.17
C GLU A 215 -10.71 21.54 11.17
N ASP A 216 -10.05 22.23 10.21
CA ASP A 216 -10.12 23.69 10.05
C ASP A 216 -11.54 24.18 9.77
N ALA A 217 -12.36 23.35 9.12
CA ALA A 217 -13.79 23.61 8.89
C ALA A 217 -14.67 23.27 10.12
N GLY A 218 -14.08 22.84 11.23
CA GLY A 218 -14.81 22.47 12.45
C GLY A 218 -15.51 21.12 12.41
N ILE A 219 -15.12 20.24 11.48
CA ILE A 219 -15.66 18.87 11.36
C ILE A 219 -14.91 17.96 12.34
N PRO A 220 -15.61 17.22 13.22
CA PRO A 220 -14.96 16.27 14.12
C PRO A 220 -14.29 15.13 13.34
N ILE A 221 -12.99 14.90 13.56
CA ILE A 221 -12.27 13.74 13.04
C ILE A 221 -12.34 12.63 14.08
N LEU A 222 -12.83 11.46 13.67
CA LEU A 222 -12.87 10.26 14.50
C LEU A 222 -11.59 9.45 14.32
N GLY A 223 -10.97 9.08 15.44
CA GLY A 223 -9.71 8.35 15.44
C GLY A 223 -8.53 9.20 15.92
N THR A 224 -7.35 8.95 15.36
CA THR A 224 -6.12 9.69 15.66
C THR A 224 -6.24 11.12 15.12
N SER A 225 -5.78 12.11 15.90
CA SER A 225 -5.87 13.52 15.50
C SER A 225 -5.04 13.84 14.26
N PRO A 226 -5.44 14.84 13.46
CA PRO A 226 -4.65 15.30 12.30
C PRO A 226 -3.22 15.68 12.66
N ASP A 227 -2.98 16.37 13.79
CA ASP A 227 -1.64 16.72 14.25
C ASP A 227 -0.77 15.49 14.56
N ALA A 228 -1.35 14.45 15.17
CA ALA A 228 -0.61 13.21 15.45
C ALA A 228 -0.30 12.41 14.17
N ILE A 229 -1.18 12.46 13.17
CA ILE A 229 -0.95 11.88 11.84
C ILE A 229 0.20 12.65 11.15
N ASP A 230 0.16 13.99 11.15
CA ASP A 230 1.21 14.83 10.59
C ASP A 230 2.56 14.62 11.33
N LEU A 231 2.54 14.52 12.66
CA LEU A 231 3.73 14.21 13.46
C LEU A 231 4.41 12.90 13.03
N ALA A 232 3.64 11.88 12.64
CA ALA A 232 4.18 10.62 12.16
C ALA A 232 4.71 10.72 10.71
N GLU A 233 4.15 11.61 9.89
CA GLU A 233 4.57 11.82 8.50
C GLU A 233 5.70 12.85 8.34
N ASP A 234 5.76 13.87 9.22
CA ASP A 234 6.82 14.87 9.24
C ASP A 234 8.12 14.30 9.82
N ARG A 235 9.14 14.22 9.00
CA ARG A 235 10.40 13.57 9.37
C ARG A 235 11.16 14.26 10.50
N GLU A 236 11.15 15.59 10.55
CA GLU A 236 11.87 16.33 11.58
C GLU A 236 11.19 16.18 12.94
N ARG A 237 9.86 16.33 12.95
CA ARG A 237 9.01 16.11 14.14
C ARG A 237 9.13 14.66 14.62
N PHE A 238 9.06 13.70 13.70
CA PHE A 238 9.13 12.28 13.99
C PHE A 238 10.51 11.89 14.52
N ALA A 239 11.60 12.31 13.88
CA ALA A 239 12.95 12.04 14.36
C ALA A 239 13.20 12.62 15.76
N ALA A 240 12.68 13.82 16.07
CA ALA A 240 12.73 14.39 17.40
C ALA A 240 11.97 13.54 18.44
N LEU A 241 10.79 13.03 18.08
CA LEU A 241 10.02 12.12 18.93
C LEU A 241 10.79 10.82 19.20
N ILE A 242 11.32 10.17 18.17
CA ILE A 242 12.06 8.91 18.31
C ILE A 242 13.31 9.06 19.18
N ASN A 243 14.05 10.14 18.99
CA ASN A 243 15.20 10.47 19.85
C ASN A 243 14.78 10.68 21.32
N LYS A 244 13.67 11.38 21.56
CA LYS A 244 13.10 11.57 22.91
C LYS A 244 12.69 10.25 23.57
N LEU A 245 12.19 9.30 22.78
CA LEU A 245 11.78 7.97 23.24
C LEU A 245 12.97 7.00 23.39
N GLY A 246 14.17 7.39 22.95
CA GLY A 246 15.37 6.54 22.99
C GLY A 246 15.30 5.33 22.04
N LEU A 247 14.51 5.42 20.96
CA LEU A 247 14.39 4.38 19.96
C LEU A 247 15.43 4.56 18.84
N HIS A 248 15.74 3.48 18.12
CA HIS A 248 16.71 3.52 17.03
C HIS A 248 16.01 3.71 15.69
N GLN A 249 16.59 4.59 14.86
CA GLN A 249 16.27 4.70 13.43
C GLN A 249 17.56 4.51 12.61
N PRO A 250 17.48 4.12 11.34
CA PRO A 250 18.59 4.25 10.42
C PRO A 250 19.10 5.70 10.38
N ALA A 251 20.40 5.88 10.24
CA ALA A 251 20.96 7.22 10.05
C ALA A 251 20.33 7.85 8.79
N ASN A 252 19.93 9.11 8.86
CA ASN A 252 19.21 9.77 7.79
C ASN A 252 19.60 11.23 7.59
N GLY A 253 19.14 11.83 6.51
CA GLY A 253 19.28 13.24 6.22
C GLY A 253 18.41 13.68 5.05
N ILE A 254 18.28 14.99 4.95
CA ILE A 254 17.47 15.66 3.93
C ILE A 254 18.43 16.47 3.04
N ALA A 255 18.22 16.42 1.74
CA ALA A 255 19.01 17.18 0.77
C ALA A 255 18.09 17.95 -0.19
N ARG A 256 18.40 19.23 -0.40
CA ARG A 256 17.70 20.12 -1.34
C ARG A 256 18.57 20.48 -2.55
N SER A 257 19.81 20.00 -2.55
CA SER A 257 20.76 20.21 -3.64
C SER A 257 21.67 18.99 -3.82
N ARG A 258 22.28 18.87 -5.01
CA ARG A 258 23.27 17.82 -5.29
C ARG A 258 24.41 17.81 -4.27
N GLY A 259 24.93 18.99 -3.91
CA GLY A 259 26.04 19.08 -2.96
C GLY A 259 25.64 18.59 -1.56
N GLU A 260 24.44 18.95 -1.10
CA GLU A 260 23.89 18.44 0.17
C GLU A 260 23.70 16.94 0.14
N ALA A 261 23.19 16.38 -0.97
CA ALA A 261 22.95 14.95 -1.09
C ALA A 261 24.27 14.15 -0.99
N ILE A 262 25.33 14.60 -1.66
CA ILE A 262 26.65 13.98 -1.57
C ILE A 262 27.16 14.07 -0.11
N ALA A 263 27.09 15.24 0.52
CA ALA A 263 27.56 15.42 1.89
C ALA A 263 26.79 14.56 2.91
N VAL A 264 25.48 14.41 2.72
CA VAL A 264 24.64 13.53 3.56
C VAL A 264 25.01 12.07 3.34
N ALA A 265 25.13 11.61 2.10
CA ALA A 265 25.48 10.24 1.77
C ALA A 265 26.89 9.86 2.28
N ASP A 266 27.86 10.74 2.15
CA ASP A 266 29.23 10.54 2.67
C ASP A 266 29.25 10.45 4.20
N ARG A 267 28.41 11.25 4.89
CA ARG A 267 28.26 11.20 6.35
C ARG A 267 27.61 9.92 6.83
N ILE A 268 26.59 9.43 6.11
CA ILE A 268 25.82 8.22 6.45
C ILE A 268 26.65 6.97 6.10
N GLY A 269 27.35 7.00 4.97
CA GLY A 269 28.06 5.86 4.38
C GLY A 269 27.15 5.05 3.44
N TYR A 270 27.72 4.60 2.32
CA TYR A 270 27.02 3.75 1.35
C TYR A 270 26.89 2.30 1.84
N PRO A 271 25.84 1.57 1.44
CA PRO A 271 24.74 2.00 0.58
C PRO A 271 23.73 2.88 1.29
N VAL A 272 23.08 3.77 0.52
CA VAL A 272 21.99 4.62 1.00
C VAL A 272 20.71 4.37 0.19
N LEU A 273 19.56 4.59 0.83
CA LEU A 273 18.25 4.56 0.20
C LEU A 273 17.82 5.99 -0.11
N MET A 274 17.63 6.27 -1.39
CA MET A 274 17.14 7.57 -1.87
C MET A 274 15.62 7.56 -1.96
N ARG A 275 14.98 8.58 -1.39
CA ARG A 275 13.50 8.68 -1.35
C ARG A 275 13.07 10.08 -1.77
N PRO A 276 12.34 10.24 -2.90
CA PRO A 276 11.70 11.53 -3.20
C PRO A 276 10.65 11.85 -2.14
N SER A 277 10.48 13.13 -1.81
CA SER A 277 9.41 13.55 -0.92
C SER A 277 8.04 13.41 -1.60
N TYR A 278 7.00 13.08 -0.80
CA TYR A 278 5.60 13.05 -1.24
C TYR A 278 5.27 12.05 -2.36
N VAL A 279 6.01 10.94 -2.46
CA VAL A 279 5.68 9.83 -3.37
C VAL A 279 4.91 8.73 -2.65
N LEU A 280 4.05 8.01 -3.39
CA LEU A 280 3.27 6.88 -2.90
C LEU A 280 3.87 5.56 -3.40
N GLY A 281 3.81 4.50 -2.58
CA GLY A 281 4.23 3.15 -2.96
C GLY A 281 5.69 3.05 -3.35
N GLY A 282 6.57 3.83 -2.72
CA GLY A 282 8.00 3.80 -2.98
C GLY A 282 8.41 4.26 -4.38
N ARG A 283 7.55 4.96 -5.12
CA ARG A 283 7.85 5.42 -6.49
C ARG A 283 9.16 6.18 -6.55
N ALA A 284 10.02 5.79 -7.50
CA ALA A 284 11.35 6.34 -7.70
C ALA A 284 12.28 6.25 -6.46
N MET A 285 12.00 5.37 -5.51
CA MET A 285 12.98 5.02 -4.48
C MET A 285 14.05 4.12 -5.09
N GLU A 286 15.31 4.36 -4.71
CA GLU A 286 16.45 3.61 -5.24
C GLU A 286 17.52 3.39 -4.17
N ILE A 287 18.10 2.18 -4.16
CA ILE A 287 19.26 1.84 -3.36
C ILE A 287 20.50 2.24 -4.14
N VAL A 288 21.33 3.08 -3.55
CA VAL A 288 22.52 3.68 -4.18
C VAL A 288 23.76 3.16 -3.47
N ASP A 289 24.61 2.45 -4.21
CA ASP A 289 25.82 1.81 -3.68
C ASP A 289 27.07 2.72 -3.70
N GLY A 290 27.00 3.89 -4.35
CA GLY A 290 28.14 4.79 -4.45
C GLY A 290 27.84 6.13 -5.12
N GLN A 291 28.79 7.04 -5.05
CA GLN A 291 28.61 8.42 -5.49
C GLN A 291 28.19 8.56 -6.96
N ALA A 292 28.74 7.76 -7.88
CA ALA A 292 28.39 7.84 -9.31
C ALA A 292 26.91 7.55 -9.56
N GLN A 293 26.35 6.55 -8.88
CA GLN A 293 24.92 6.21 -8.96
C GLN A 293 24.07 7.29 -8.27
N LEU A 294 24.54 7.87 -7.17
CA LEU A 294 23.89 9.00 -6.50
C LEU A 294 23.73 10.19 -7.46
N GLU A 295 24.76 10.51 -8.20
CA GLU A 295 24.75 11.62 -9.16
C GLU A 295 23.80 11.37 -10.33
N GLU A 296 23.71 10.13 -10.83
CA GLU A 296 22.76 9.71 -11.86
C GLU A 296 21.31 9.80 -11.35
N TYR A 297 21.07 9.29 -10.12
CA TYR A 297 19.77 9.38 -9.47
C TYR A 297 19.28 10.83 -9.31
N ILE A 298 20.13 11.72 -8.80
CA ILE A 298 19.77 13.13 -8.59
C ILE A 298 19.44 13.81 -9.92
N ALA A 299 20.16 13.52 -11.00
CA ALA A 299 19.89 14.07 -12.31
C ALA A 299 18.49 13.69 -12.86
N THR A 300 17.99 12.51 -12.48
CA THR A 300 16.66 12.01 -12.87
C THR A 300 15.57 12.36 -11.85
N ALA A 301 15.86 12.30 -10.56
CA ALA A 301 14.91 12.55 -9.48
C ALA A 301 14.42 14.00 -9.40
N VAL A 302 15.25 14.98 -9.76
CA VAL A 302 14.86 16.40 -9.86
C VAL A 302 13.72 16.61 -10.85
N GLN A 303 13.61 15.77 -11.88
CA GLN A 303 12.47 15.82 -12.83
C GLN A 303 11.17 15.28 -12.21
N VAL A 304 11.25 14.44 -11.18
CA VAL A 304 10.09 13.77 -10.55
C VAL A 304 9.57 14.55 -9.34
N SER A 305 10.47 15.15 -8.54
CA SER A 305 10.14 15.81 -7.26
C SER A 305 10.07 17.35 -7.34
N GLY A 306 10.49 17.96 -8.46
CA GLY A 306 10.57 19.42 -8.58
C GLY A 306 11.46 20.04 -7.51
N ASP A 307 10.96 21.06 -6.79
CA ASP A 307 11.68 21.75 -5.70
C ASP A 307 11.62 21.00 -4.35
N SER A 308 11.02 19.82 -4.32
CA SER A 308 10.86 19.06 -3.08
C SER A 308 12.18 18.39 -2.67
N PRO A 309 12.49 18.31 -1.36
CA PRO A 309 13.72 17.71 -0.89
C PRO A 309 13.75 16.20 -1.17
N VAL A 310 14.95 15.66 -1.35
CA VAL A 310 15.21 14.22 -1.40
C VAL A 310 15.67 13.75 -0.01
N LEU A 311 15.13 12.64 0.41
CA LEU A 311 15.47 12.00 1.68
C LEU A 311 16.51 10.92 1.42
N ILE A 312 17.47 10.81 2.32
CA ILE A 312 18.58 9.86 2.22
C ILE A 312 18.66 9.11 3.53
N ASP A 313 18.40 7.82 3.47
CA ASP A 313 18.41 6.95 4.64
C ASP A 313 19.56 5.93 4.52
N GLN A 314 20.16 5.55 5.62
CA GLN A 314 21.08 4.41 5.68
C GLN A 314 20.32 3.15 5.24
N TYR A 315 20.83 2.45 4.24
CA TYR A 315 20.27 1.17 3.84
C TYR A 315 20.80 0.05 4.77
N LEU A 316 19.90 -0.60 5.47
CA LEU A 316 20.21 -1.72 6.36
C LEU A 316 20.27 -3.03 5.58
N ARG A 317 21.38 -3.27 4.89
CA ARG A 317 21.56 -4.48 4.06
C ARG A 317 21.37 -5.74 4.88
N ASP A 318 20.68 -6.74 4.32
CA ASP A 318 20.41 -8.06 4.92
C ASP A 318 19.66 -7.98 6.28
N ALA A 319 18.96 -6.88 6.58
CA ALA A 319 18.10 -6.79 7.74
C ALA A 319 16.79 -7.55 7.49
N VAL A 320 16.20 -8.09 8.55
CA VAL A 320 14.87 -8.70 8.52
C VAL A 320 13.84 -7.59 8.75
N GLU A 321 12.95 -7.38 7.79
CA GLU A 321 11.83 -6.46 7.97
C GLU A 321 10.67 -7.12 8.71
N VAL A 322 9.94 -6.29 9.48
CA VAL A 322 8.80 -6.72 10.29
C VAL A 322 7.72 -5.66 10.21
N ASP A 323 6.53 -6.05 9.77
CA ASP A 323 5.33 -5.23 9.89
C ASP A 323 4.59 -5.55 11.19
N VAL A 324 4.06 -4.54 11.86
CA VAL A 324 3.24 -4.70 13.05
C VAL A 324 1.93 -3.94 12.89
N ASP A 325 0.82 -4.63 13.05
CA ASP A 325 -0.49 -4.01 13.15
C ASP A 325 -0.96 -4.01 14.60
N ALA A 326 -1.34 -2.84 15.09
CA ALA A 326 -1.80 -2.62 16.46
C ALA A 326 -3.07 -1.77 16.51
N LEU A 327 -3.81 -1.91 17.60
CA LEU A 327 -4.95 -1.07 17.98
C LEU A 327 -4.62 -0.30 19.26
N CYS A 328 -5.13 0.94 19.32
CA CYS A 328 -5.04 1.76 20.52
C CYS A 328 -6.33 2.56 20.70
N ASP A 329 -6.81 2.71 21.94
CA ASP A 329 -7.97 3.53 22.30
C ASP A 329 -7.59 4.77 23.13
N GLY A 330 -6.29 5.07 23.19
CA GLY A 330 -5.70 6.11 24.01
C GLY A 330 -5.27 5.62 25.41
N ASP A 331 -5.89 4.55 25.93
CA ASP A 331 -5.55 3.93 27.22
C ASP A 331 -4.88 2.56 27.05
N ASP A 332 -5.53 1.70 26.28
CA ASP A 332 -5.07 0.33 26.03
C ASP A 332 -4.44 0.22 24.64
N VAL A 333 -3.34 -0.54 24.53
CA VAL A 333 -2.67 -0.87 23.26
C VAL A 333 -2.66 -2.39 23.10
N VAL A 334 -3.08 -2.87 21.94
CA VAL A 334 -3.09 -4.30 21.62
C VAL A 334 -2.42 -4.53 20.28
N VAL A 335 -1.32 -5.29 20.28
CA VAL A 335 -0.67 -5.76 19.06
C VAL A 335 -1.50 -6.89 18.45
N ALA A 336 -2.05 -6.68 17.27
CA ALA A 336 -2.87 -7.66 16.57
C ALA A 336 -2.03 -8.68 15.80
N GLY A 337 -0.91 -8.26 15.22
CA GLY A 337 0.01 -9.13 14.50
C GLY A 337 1.41 -8.57 14.41
N VAL A 338 2.40 -9.47 14.50
CA VAL A 338 3.81 -9.23 14.17
C VAL A 338 4.12 -10.11 12.96
N LEU A 339 4.42 -9.49 11.83
CA LEU A 339 4.60 -10.16 10.54
C LEU A 339 6.06 -10.08 10.13
N GLN A 340 6.74 -11.22 10.10
CA GLN A 340 8.11 -11.29 9.62
C GLN A 340 8.14 -11.42 8.11
N HIS A 341 8.87 -10.53 7.42
CA HIS A 341 9.09 -10.64 5.98
C HIS A 341 10.02 -11.82 5.66
N ILE A 342 9.77 -12.45 4.51
CA ILE A 342 10.63 -13.51 3.97
C ILE A 342 11.73 -12.89 3.14
N GLU A 343 11.41 -11.89 2.31
CA GLU A 343 12.38 -11.10 1.59
C GLU A 343 13.17 -10.19 2.55
N GLU A 344 14.41 -9.93 2.20
CA GLU A 344 15.29 -9.02 2.93
C GLU A 344 14.85 -7.55 2.78
N ALA A 345 15.27 -6.70 3.71
CA ALA A 345 15.01 -5.27 3.69
C ALA A 345 15.38 -4.63 2.35
N GLY A 346 14.53 -3.68 1.90
CA GLY A 346 14.67 -2.99 0.63
C GLY A 346 13.72 -3.48 -0.47
N VAL A 347 12.93 -4.51 -0.21
CA VAL A 347 11.73 -4.84 -0.99
C VAL A 347 10.53 -4.14 -0.36
N HIS A 348 9.66 -3.53 -1.15
CA HIS A 348 8.46 -2.88 -0.62
C HIS A 348 7.61 -3.88 0.18
N SER A 349 7.10 -3.48 1.35
CA SER A 349 6.34 -4.36 2.25
C SER A 349 5.12 -5.02 1.59
N GLY A 350 4.47 -4.31 0.65
CA GLY A 350 3.39 -4.86 -0.16
C GLY A 350 3.81 -5.97 -1.12
N ASP A 351 5.07 -6.00 -1.51
CA ASP A 351 5.63 -6.97 -2.46
C ASP A 351 6.33 -8.14 -1.76
N SER A 352 6.58 -8.02 -0.45
CA SER A 352 7.20 -9.07 0.34
C SER A 352 6.18 -10.12 0.81
N ALA A 353 6.59 -11.38 0.78
CA ALA A 353 5.90 -12.44 1.50
C ALA A 353 6.13 -12.27 3.01
N CYS A 354 5.10 -12.51 3.84
CA CYS A 354 5.19 -12.33 5.28
C CYS A 354 4.60 -13.51 6.03
N SER A 355 5.24 -13.91 7.13
CA SER A 355 4.75 -14.95 8.04
C SER A 355 4.15 -14.36 9.31
N LEU A 356 2.99 -14.85 9.71
CA LEU A 356 2.33 -14.56 10.97
C LEU A 356 1.97 -15.90 11.66
N PRO A 357 2.50 -16.19 12.86
CA PRO A 357 3.53 -15.45 13.60
C PRO A 357 4.89 -15.47 12.88
N PRO A 358 5.87 -14.70 13.39
CA PRO A 358 7.27 -14.78 12.93
C PRO A 358 7.80 -16.21 12.97
N TYR A 359 8.58 -16.59 11.94
CA TYR A 359 9.05 -17.97 11.79
C TYR A 359 10.51 -18.18 12.23
N SER A 360 11.29 -17.10 12.35
CA SER A 360 12.71 -17.19 12.70
C SER A 360 13.22 -16.11 13.67
N LEU A 361 12.41 -15.12 14.03
CA LEU A 361 12.80 -14.10 15.00
C LEU A 361 12.81 -14.67 16.42
N PRO A 362 13.84 -14.36 17.23
CA PRO A 362 13.89 -14.72 18.65
C PRO A 362 12.80 -14.01 19.46
N ASP A 363 12.34 -14.64 20.54
CA ASP A 363 11.26 -14.12 21.38
C ASP A 363 11.60 -12.77 22.02
N ASP A 364 12.84 -12.54 22.44
CA ASP A 364 13.32 -11.27 23.01
C ASP A 364 13.24 -10.11 22.01
N ILE A 365 13.45 -10.37 20.73
CA ILE A 365 13.27 -9.39 19.64
C ILE A 365 11.79 -9.08 19.43
N ILE A 366 10.93 -10.10 19.47
CA ILE A 366 9.48 -9.92 19.34
C ILE A 366 8.95 -9.09 20.51
N GLU A 367 9.38 -9.39 21.75
CA GLU A 367 9.02 -8.62 22.96
C GLU A 367 9.46 -7.16 22.85
N GLU A 368 10.67 -6.90 22.33
CA GLU A 368 11.17 -5.54 22.12
C GLU A 368 10.38 -4.78 21.07
N ILE A 369 9.99 -5.44 19.96
CA ILE A 369 9.12 -4.87 18.93
C ILE A 369 7.76 -4.48 19.54
N GLU A 370 7.17 -5.36 20.33
CA GLU A 370 5.87 -5.11 20.99
C GLU A 370 5.96 -3.96 22.00
N ARG A 371 7.03 -3.91 22.79
CA ARG A 371 7.32 -2.82 23.72
C ARG A 371 7.44 -1.48 22.99
N GLN A 372 8.19 -1.44 21.88
CA GLN A 372 8.32 -0.22 21.07
C GLN A 372 6.99 0.20 20.45
N THR A 373 6.16 -0.76 20.03
CA THR A 373 4.81 -0.53 19.51
C THR A 373 3.92 0.15 20.55
N ASP A 374 3.91 -0.33 21.81
CA ASP A 374 3.14 0.29 22.89
C ASP A 374 3.62 1.73 23.17
N VAL A 375 4.93 1.94 23.27
CA VAL A 375 5.51 3.28 23.51
C VAL A 375 5.14 4.26 22.40
N LEU A 376 5.18 3.84 21.13
CA LEU A 376 4.86 4.67 19.98
C LEU A 376 3.36 4.99 19.91
N ALA A 377 2.49 4.01 20.13
CA ALA A 377 1.03 4.21 20.12
C ALA A 377 0.60 5.25 21.15
N ARG A 378 1.17 5.19 22.35
CA ARG A 378 0.90 6.16 23.43
C ARG A 378 1.47 7.54 23.12
N ALA A 379 2.72 7.60 22.62
CA ALA A 379 3.38 8.87 22.32
C ALA A 379 2.67 9.65 21.18
N LEU A 380 2.10 8.93 20.21
CA LEU A 380 1.31 9.48 19.12
C LEU A 380 -0.18 9.63 19.48
N SER A 381 -0.59 9.25 20.69
CA SER A 381 -2.00 9.29 21.10
C SER A 381 -2.94 8.61 20.09
N VAL A 382 -2.52 7.47 19.56
CA VAL A 382 -3.25 6.74 18.51
C VAL A 382 -4.64 6.35 19.00
N ARG A 383 -5.64 6.47 18.13
CA ARG A 383 -6.99 5.94 18.31
C ARG A 383 -7.42 5.20 17.05
N GLY A 384 -7.69 3.91 17.17
CA GLY A 384 -7.95 2.99 16.08
C GLY A 384 -6.70 2.20 15.70
N LEU A 385 -6.46 2.03 14.40
CA LEU A 385 -5.34 1.24 13.87
C LEU A 385 -4.05 2.04 13.77
N MET A 386 -2.95 1.32 13.96
CA MET A 386 -1.59 1.79 13.68
C MET A 386 -0.80 0.65 13.05
N ASN A 387 -0.06 0.95 11.99
CA ASN A 387 0.92 0.05 11.41
C ASN A 387 2.33 0.62 11.64
N ILE A 388 3.26 -0.26 11.98
CA ILE A 388 4.67 0.10 12.17
C ILE A 388 5.53 -0.84 11.34
N GLN A 389 6.52 -0.29 10.67
CA GLN A 389 7.56 -1.05 9.99
C GLN A 389 8.86 -0.96 10.78
N PHE A 390 9.41 -2.13 11.10
CA PHE A 390 10.70 -2.28 11.75
C PHE A 390 11.68 -3.03 10.85
N ALA A 391 12.97 -2.84 11.11
CA ALA A 391 14.04 -3.68 10.60
C ALA A 391 14.87 -4.22 11.74
N VAL A 392 15.19 -5.50 11.70
CA VAL A 392 16.03 -6.16 12.70
C VAL A 392 17.38 -6.48 12.08
N LYS A 393 18.44 -5.92 12.65
CA LYS A 393 19.82 -6.18 12.21
C LYS A 393 20.75 -6.31 13.41
N ASP A 394 21.58 -7.36 13.41
CA ASP A 394 22.57 -7.63 14.46
C ASP A 394 21.96 -7.59 15.89
N GLY A 395 20.76 -8.16 16.05
CA GLY A 395 20.02 -8.20 17.31
C GLY A 395 19.45 -6.85 17.76
N LYS A 396 19.41 -5.83 16.90
CA LYS A 396 18.85 -4.51 17.21
C LYS A 396 17.62 -4.25 16.35
N VAL A 397 16.61 -3.64 16.98
CA VAL A 397 15.36 -3.21 16.33
C VAL A 397 15.51 -1.77 15.89
N TYR A 398 15.28 -1.51 14.60
CA TYR A 398 15.28 -0.18 14.00
C TYR A 398 13.87 0.14 13.51
N LEU A 399 13.40 1.33 13.87
CA LEU A 399 12.13 1.85 13.40
C LEU A 399 12.32 2.45 12.00
N ILE A 400 11.52 2.00 11.04
CA ILE A 400 11.53 2.50 9.64
C ILE A 400 10.46 3.56 9.45
N GLU A 401 9.19 3.23 9.72
CA GLU A 401 8.09 4.18 9.64
C GLU A 401 6.92 3.78 10.54
N VAL A 402 6.08 4.76 10.89
CA VAL A 402 4.83 4.57 11.62
C VAL A 402 3.69 5.18 10.82
N ASN A 403 2.63 4.43 10.67
CA ASN A 403 1.41 4.84 9.98
C ASN A 403 0.24 4.75 10.97
N PRO A 404 -0.22 5.85 11.59
CA PRO A 404 -1.37 5.83 12.51
C PRO A 404 -2.68 5.75 11.73
N ARG A 405 -2.84 4.69 10.97
CA ARG A 405 -3.97 4.40 10.07
C ARG A 405 -4.04 2.91 9.76
N ALA A 406 -5.09 2.49 9.04
CA ALA A 406 -5.13 1.16 8.45
C ALA A 406 -3.93 0.90 7.52
N SER A 407 -3.52 -0.35 7.47
CA SER A 407 -2.47 -0.86 6.61
C SER A 407 -3.02 -1.84 5.59
N ARG A 408 -2.18 -2.24 4.65
CA ARG A 408 -2.49 -3.30 3.70
C ARG A 408 -2.53 -4.67 4.35
N THR A 409 -1.82 -4.87 5.45
CA THR A 409 -1.77 -6.14 6.18
C THR A 409 -2.98 -6.39 7.07
N VAL A 410 -3.82 -5.38 7.35
CA VAL A 410 -5.01 -5.51 8.22
C VAL A 410 -5.96 -6.63 7.80
N PRO A 411 -6.35 -6.80 6.52
CA PRO A 411 -7.22 -7.90 6.11
C PRO A 411 -6.58 -9.28 6.32
N PHE A 412 -5.28 -9.39 6.03
CA PHE A 412 -4.51 -10.60 6.23
C PHE A 412 -4.44 -10.95 7.73
N VAL A 413 -4.04 -10.01 8.58
CA VAL A 413 -3.97 -10.21 10.03
C VAL A 413 -5.33 -10.61 10.58
N ALA A 414 -6.41 -9.88 10.23
CA ALA A 414 -7.76 -10.17 10.70
C ALA A 414 -8.19 -11.61 10.37
N LYS A 415 -7.91 -12.08 9.14
CA LYS A 415 -8.19 -13.45 8.71
C LYS A 415 -7.26 -14.47 9.38
N ALA A 416 -5.97 -14.17 9.53
CA ALA A 416 -5.03 -15.08 10.15
C ALA A 416 -5.37 -15.33 11.63
N ILE A 417 -5.75 -14.30 12.39
CA ILE A 417 -6.07 -14.43 13.81
C ILE A 417 -7.56 -14.73 14.11
N GLY A 418 -8.42 -14.69 13.09
CA GLY A 418 -9.86 -14.90 13.24
C GLY A 418 -10.60 -13.78 13.99
N THR A 419 -10.03 -12.57 14.04
CA THR A 419 -10.60 -11.42 14.76
C THR A 419 -10.74 -10.22 13.84
N PRO A 420 -11.94 -9.61 13.70
CA PRO A 420 -12.18 -8.52 12.75
C PRO A 420 -11.64 -7.18 13.27
N ILE A 421 -10.32 -7.00 13.24
CA ILE A 421 -9.62 -5.83 13.84
C ILE A 421 -10.06 -4.49 13.24
N ALA A 422 -10.45 -4.44 11.96
CA ALA A 422 -11.00 -3.23 11.36
C ALA A 422 -12.35 -2.83 11.96
N LYS A 423 -13.24 -3.79 12.27
CA LYS A 423 -14.50 -3.55 12.98
C LYS A 423 -14.25 -3.01 14.38
N ILE A 424 -13.31 -3.63 15.12
CA ILE A 424 -12.92 -3.19 16.46
C ILE A 424 -12.39 -1.74 16.40
N ALA A 425 -11.51 -1.45 15.46
CA ALA A 425 -10.93 -0.13 15.29
C ALA A 425 -11.98 0.94 14.98
N ALA A 426 -12.96 0.66 14.13
CA ALA A 426 -14.05 1.59 13.83
C ALA A 426 -14.86 1.94 15.08
N ARG A 427 -15.18 0.96 15.93
CA ARG A 427 -15.87 1.19 17.20
C ARG A 427 -15.02 1.98 18.20
N VAL A 428 -13.72 1.72 18.24
CA VAL A 428 -12.76 2.52 19.05
C VAL A 428 -12.73 3.97 18.58
N MET A 429 -12.70 4.20 17.26
CA MET A 429 -12.75 5.56 16.70
C MET A 429 -14.07 6.29 17.07
N ALA A 430 -15.17 5.54 17.16
CA ALA A 430 -16.46 6.06 17.63
C ALA A 430 -16.55 6.24 19.15
N GLY A 431 -15.48 5.94 19.91
CA GLY A 431 -15.36 6.23 21.34
C GLY A 431 -15.48 5.03 22.28
N GLU A 432 -15.64 3.81 21.77
CA GLU A 432 -15.66 2.61 22.60
C GLU A 432 -14.25 2.24 23.07
N LYS A 433 -14.17 1.49 24.18
CA LYS A 433 -12.88 1.04 24.71
C LYS A 433 -12.57 -0.39 24.28
N ILE A 434 -11.30 -0.66 23.97
CA ILE A 434 -10.83 -1.99 23.53
C ILE A 434 -11.23 -3.09 24.53
N ARG A 435 -11.18 -2.79 25.84
CA ARG A 435 -11.55 -3.74 26.91
C ARG A 435 -13.02 -4.17 26.89
N ASP A 436 -13.90 -3.39 26.28
CA ASP A 436 -15.34 -3.65 26.17
C ASP A 436 -15.71 -4.36 24.86
N LEU A 437 -14.73 -4.58 23.98
CA LEU A 437 -14.86 -5.17 22.64
C LEU A 437 -14.33 -6.63 22.63
N PRO A 438 -14.59 -7.40 21.57
CA PRO A 438 -14.05 -8.75 21.44
C PRO A 438 -12.53 -8.79 21.61
N LYS A 439 -12.07 -9.67 22.49
CA LYS A 439 -10.65 -9.77 22.85
C LYS A 439 -9.81 -10.27 21.67
N ILE A 440 -8.74 -9.55 21.38
CA ILE A 440 -7.70 -10.00 20.46
C ILE A 440 -6.70 -10.85 21.25
N ASP A 441 -6.62 -12.14 20.94
CA ASP A 441 -5.77 -13.09 21.66
C ASP A 441 -4.92 -13.92 20.69
N ARG A 442 -3.72 -13.39 20.39
CA ARG A 442 -2.75 -14.05 19.50
C ARG A 442 -2.13 -15.31 20.10
N THR A 443 -2.17 -15.47 21.42
CA THR A 443 -1.55 -16.62 22.10
C THR A 443 -2.24 -17.94 21.78
N LYS A 444 -3.47 -17.87 21.26
CA LYS A 444 -4.26 -19.02 20.84
C LYS A 444 -3.95 -19.52 19.44
N ILE A 445 -3.22 -18.76 18.63
CA ILE A 445 -2.89 -19.16 17.26
C ILE A 445 -1.99 -20.39 17.31
N ARG A 446 -2.41 -21.49 16.64
CA ARG A 446 -1.67 -22.76 16.54
C ARG A 446 -1.28 -23.08 15.10
N HIS A 447 -1.52 -22.18 14.19
CA HIS A 447 -1.20 -22.27 12.78
C HIS A 447 -0.26 -21.15 12.38
N ILE A 448 0.31 -21.28 11.19
CA ILE A 448 1.10 -20.25 10.54
C ILE A 448 0.35 -19.81 9.29
N ALA A 449 0.20 -18.52 9.13
CA ALA A 449 -0.32 -17.89 7.93
C ALA A 449 0.82 -17.18 7.18
N VAL A 450 0.90 -17.38 5.87
CA VAL A 450 1.86 -16.72 5.00
C VAL A 450 1.10 -15.88 3.98
N LYS A 451 1.36 -14.59 3.97
CA LYS A 451 0.93 -13.66 2.93
C LYS A 451 1.89 -13.77 1.74
N GLU A 452 1.36 -13.83 0.55
CA GLU A 452 2.14 -13.79 -0.69
C GLU A 452 1.58 -12.71 -1.62
N ALA A 453 2.45 -11.93 -2.24
CA ALA A 453 2.06 -10.88 -3.17
C ALA A 453 1.64 -11.44 -4.53
N VAL A 454 0.64 -10.81 -5.15
CA VAL A 454 0.22 -11.13 -6.51
C VAL A 454 0.70 -10.05 -7.47
N PHE A 455 1.45 -10.45 -8.49
CA PHE A 455 2.06 -9.53 -9.45
C PHE A 455 1.41 -9.60 -10.84
N PRO A 456 1.10 -8.46 -11.46
CA PRO A 456 0.50 -8.40 -12.80
C PRO A 456 1.53 -8.50 -13.93
N PHE A 457 2.75 -8.98 -13.67
CA PHE A 457 3.87 -8.95 -14.62
C PHE A 457 3.53 -9.57 -15.97
N ASN A 458 2.71 -10.63 -15.97
CA ASN A 458 2.28 -11.30 -17.20
C ASN A 458 1.45 -10.41 -18.15
N ARG A 459 0.89 -9.29 -17.64
CA ARG A 459 0.10 -8.33 -18.42
C ARG A 459 0.97 -7.23 -19.04
N PHE A 460 2.23 -7.12 -18.64
CA PHE A 460 3.18 -6.08 -19.07
C PHE A 460 4.42 -6.71 -19.72
N PRO A 461 4.37 -7.04 -21.02
CA PRO A 461 5.49 -7.68 -21.72
C PRO A 461 6.78 -6.86 -21.60
N GLY A 462 7.89 -7.50 -21.24
CA GLY A 462 9.20 -6.88 -21.14
C GLY A 462 9.50 -6.14 -19.83
N VAL A 463 8.55 -6.11 -18.89
CA VAL A 463 8.82 -5.59 -17.54
C VAL A 463 9.86 -6.47 -16.85
N ASP A 464 10.73 -5.88 -16.04
CA ASP A 464 11.64 -6.62 -15.16
C ASP A 464 10.91 -6.95 -13.85
N PRO A 465 10.74 -8.25 -13.51
CA PRO A 465 10.04 -8.65 -12.29
C PRO A 465 10.90 -8.52 -11.02
N VAL A 466 12.01 -7.80 -11.07
CA VAL A 466 12.85 -7.57 -9.89
C VAL A 466 12.06 -6.82 -8.83
N LEU A 467 12.12 -7.31 -7.59
CA LEU A 467 11.55 -6.62 -6.44
C LEU A 467 12.48 -5.47 -5.99
N SER A 468 11.89 -4.40 -5.50
CA SER A 468 12.58 -3.16 -5.17
C SER A 468 11.78 -2.37 -4.12
N PRO A 469 12.28 -1.23 -3.65
CA PRO A 469 11.49 -0.35 -2.77
C PRO A 469 10.20 0.20 -3.43
N GLU A 470 10.10 0.18 -4.75
CA GLU A 470 8.88 0.56 -5.48
C GLU A 470 7.92 -0.62 -5.59
N MET A 471 6.69 -0.43 -5.13
CA MET A 471 5.63 -1.44 -5.15
C MET A 471 5.17 -1.80 -6.56
N LYS A 472 5.00 -3.10 -6.80
CA LYS A 472 4.56 -3.68 -8.09
C LYS A 472 3.37 -4.62 -7.99
N SER A 473 3.05 -5.10 -6.78
CA SER A 473 1.92 -5.99 -6.52
C SER A 473 0.57 -5.29 -6.69
N THR A 474 -0.45 -6.06 -7.04
CA THR A 474 -1.83 -5.60 -7.21
C THR A 474 -2.81 -6.22 -6.23
N GLY A 475 -2.35 -7.13 -5.41
CA GLY A 475 -3.14 -7.82 -4.39
C GLY A 475 -2.28 -8.85 -3.66
N GLU A 476 -2.93 -9.61 -2.79
CA GLU A 476 -2.26 -10.61 -1.96
C GLU A 476 -3.13 -11.86 -1.78
N VAL A 477 -2.49 -12.97 -1.46
CA VAL A 477 -3.13 -14.24 -1.12
C VAL A 477 -2.58 -14.76 0.21
N MET A 478 -3.28 -15.71 0.83
CA MET A 478 -2.87 -16.31 2.10
C MET A 478 -2.75 -17.82 1.97
N GLY A 479 -1.58 -18.35 2.34
CA GLY A 479 -1.39 -19.76 2.66
C GLY A 479 -1.47 -19.96 4.17
N ILE A 480 -2.14 -21.04 4.62
CA ILE A 480 -2.30 -21.34 6.05
C ILE A 480 -2.14 -22.82 6.32
N ASP A 481 -1.30 -23.17 7.29
CA ASP A 481 -1.12 -24.56 7.75
C ASP A 481 -0.55 -24.58 9.18
N ALA A 482 -0.36 -25.80 9.73
CA ALA A 482 0.26 -25.99 11.04
C ALA A 482 1.77 -25.68 11.05
N ASP A 483 2.43 -25.71 9.91
CA ASP A 483 3.87 -25.40 9.77
C ASP A 483 4.14 -24.40 8.64
N PHE A 484 5.25 -23.65 8.78
CA PHE A 484 5.65 -22.60 7.85
C PHE A 484 5.86 -23.11 6.40
N ARG A 485 6.49 -24.27 6.23
CA ARG A 485 6.86 -24.80 4.91
C ARG A 485 5.62 -25.09 4.08
N THR A 486 4.61 -25.71 4.69
CA THR A 486 3.33 -26.02 4.04
C THR A 486 2.49 -24.76 3.83
N ALA A 487 2.48 -23.82 4.79
CA ALA A 487 1.80 -22.54 4.64
C ALA A 487 2.40 -21.72 3.48
N PHE A 488 3.73 -21.67 3.38
CA PHE A 488 4.42 -21.01 2.26
C PHE A 488 4.12 -21.70 0.92
N ALA A 489 4.14 -23.06 0.87
CA ALA A 489 3.74 -23.77 -0.35
C ALA A 489 2.33 -23.41 -0.81
N LYS A 490 1.38 -23.31 0.11
CA LYS A 490 -0.01 -22.91 -0.18
C LYS A 490 -0.09 -21.47 -0.66
N SER A 491 0.70 -20.54 -0.10
CA SER A 491 0.72 -19.14 -0.55
C SER A 491 1.26 -19.02 -1.97
N GLN A 492 2.32 -19.77 -2.32
CA GLN A 492 2.86 -19.82 -3.67
C GLN A 492 1.81 -20.31 -4.69
N ILE A 493 1.11 -21.41 -4.37
CA ILE A 493 0.03 -21.92 -5.21
C ILE A 493 -1.09 -20.89 -5.37
N GLY A 494 -1.47 -20.23 -4.27
CA GLY A 494 -2.47 -19.15 -4.27
C GLY A 494 -2.06 -17.96 -5.17
N ALA A 495 -0.77 -17.64 -5.21
CA ALA A 495 -0.21 -16.60 -6.09
C ALA A 495 -0.01 -17.06 -7.55
N GLY A 496 -0.32 -18.33 -7.86
CA GLY A 496 -0.17 -18.90 -9.19
C GLY A 496 1.24 -19.41 -9.51
N THR A 497 2.10 -19.52 -8.51
CA THR A 497 3.44 -20.10 -8.62
C THR A 497 3.39 -21.59 -8.30
N ILE A 498 3.72 -22.45 -9.26
CA ILE A 498 3.76 -23.90 -9.08
C ILE A 498 5.21 -24.31 -8.88
N LEU A 499 5.56 -24.75 -7.68
CA LEU A 499 6.87 -25.28 -7.37
C LEU A 499 7.07 -26.64 -8.06
N PRO A 500 8.23 -26.89 -8.69
CA PRO A 500 8.47 -28.12 -9.43
C PRO A 500 8.69 -29.33 -8.49
N ASP A 501 8.28 -30.50 -8.95
CA ASP A 501 8.51 -31.76 -8.24
C ASP A 501 9.78 -32.49 -8.72
N GLY A 502 10.64 -31.86 -9.46
CA GLY A 502 11.89 -32.41 -10.01
C GLY A 502 12.44 -31.56 -11.12
N GLY A 503 13.55 -31.99 -11.71
CA GLY A 503 14.17 -31.31 -12.85
C GLY A 503 15.48 -30.61 -12.50
N THR A 504 15.73 -29.44 -13.08
CA THR A 504 16.99 -28.71 -12.96
C THR A 504 16.77 -27.36 -12.25
N VAL A 505 17.56 -27.10 -11.23
CA VAL A 505 17.60 -25.83 -10.52
C VAL A 505 18.80 -25.01 -10.98
N PHE A 506 18.56 -23.78 -11.42
CA PHE A 506 19.63 -22.83 -11.69
C PHE A 506 19.91 -21.99 -10.45
N ILE A 507 21.18 -21.93 -10.04
CA ILE A 507 21.63 -21.15 -8.87
C ILE A 507 22.72 -20.18 -9.29
N SER A 508 22.46 -18.88 -9.09
CA SER A 508 23.42 -17.81 -9.29
C SER A 508 23.22 -16.74 -8.22
N VAL A 509 24.05 -16.78 -7.18
CA VAL A 509 23.86 -15.94 -5.99
C VAL A 509 25.10 -15.09 -5.70
N LYS A 510 24.89 -13.93 -5.05
CA LYS A 510 25.97 -13.06 -4.56
C LYS A 510 26.84 -13.80 -3.53
N ASP A 511 28.04 -13.31 -3.33
CA ASP A 511 29.02 -14.03 -2.49
C ASP A 511 28.58 -14.16 -1.02
N SER A 512 27.90 -13.15 -0.47
CA SER A 512 27.37 -13.18 0.90
C SER A 512 26.27 -14.23 1.09
N ASP A 513 25.53 -14.58 0.04
CA ASP A 513 24.40 -15.52 0.10
C ASP A 513 24.82 -16.98 -0.06
N LYS A 514 26.03 -17.24 -0.56
CA LYS A 514 26.51 -18.60 -0.79
C LYS A 514 26.42 -19.50 0.44
N PRO A 515 26.85 -19.05 1.65
CA PRO A 515 26.70 -19.86 2.86
C PRO A 515 25.24 -20.14 3.24
N VAL A 516 24.34 -19.17 3.03
CA VAL A 516 22.91 -19.29 3.31
C VAL A 516 22.23 -20.29 2.37
N ILE A 517 22.61 -20.29 1.07
CA ILE A 517 22.05 -21.17 0.05
C ILE A 517 22.61 -22.61 0.14
N LEU A 518 23.77 -22.81 0.71
CA LEU A 518 24.42 -24.14 0.74
C LEU A 518 23.55 -25.25 1.35
N PRO A 519 22.87 -25.09 2.51
CA PRO A 519 21.97 -26.09 3.05
C PRO A 519 20.80 -26.41 2.10
N ALA A 520 20.21 -25.39 1.48
CA ALA A 520 19.14 -25.55 0.52
C ALA A 520 19.62 -26.27 -0.76
N ALA A 521 20.83 -25.95 -1.25
CA ALA A 521 21.43 -26.65 -2.40
C ALA A 521 21.69 -28.13 -2.10
N ARG A 522 22.13 -28.49 -0.87
CA ARG A 522 22.24 -29.90 -0.45
C ARG A 522 20.89 -30.60 -0.47
N LYS A 523 19.89 -30.00 0.13
CA LYS A 523 18.52 -30.51 0.17
C LYS A 523 17.94 -30.73 -1.24
N ILE A 524 18.19 -29.80 -2.18
CA ILE A 524 17.76 -29.93 -3.59
C ILE A 524 18.40 -31.15 -4.26
N VAL A 525 19.68 -31.41 -4.01
CA VAL A 525 20.36 -32.63 -4.51
C VAL A 525 19.76 -33.88 -3.88
N ASP A 526 19.54 -33.90 -2.57
CA ASP A 526 18.93 -35.02 -1.85
C ASP A 526 17.50 -35.29 -2.34
N LEU A 527 16.77 -34.26 -2.76
CA LEU A 527 15.47 -34.36 -3.42
C LEU A 527 15.58 -34.81 -4.90
N GLY A 528 16.77 -35.09 -5.42
CA GLY A 528 16.99 -35.64 -6.77
C GLY A 528 16.96 -34.62 -7.90
N PHE A 529 17.01 -33.32 -7.61
CA PHE A 529 17.19 -32.30 -8.64
C PHE A 529 18.63 -32.22 -9.13
N LYS A 530 18.81 -31.76 -10.34
CA LYS A 530 20.11 -31.36 -10.87
C LYS A 530 20.37 -29.90 -10.62
N ILE A 531 21.62 -29.54 -10.33
CA ILE A 531 22.00 -28.13 -10.16
C ILE A 531 22.85 -27.68 -11.33
N VAL A 532 22.47 -26.55 -11.92
CA VAL A 532 23.32 -25.77 -12.83
C VAL A 532 23.61 -24.43 -12.20
N ALA A 533 24.85 -23.94 -12.29
CA ALA A 533 25.21 -22.67 -11.62
C ALA A 533 26.23 -21.88 -12.45
N THR A 534 26.30 -20.56 -12.24
CA THR A 534 27.32 -19.71 -12.86
C THR A 534 28.67 -19.87 -12.14
N GLY A 535 29.78 -19.68 -12.87
CA GLY A 535 31.15 -20.01 -12.48
C GLY A 535 31.55 -19.80 -11.02
N GLY A 536 31.27 -18.61 -10.44
CA GLY A 536 31.56 -18.32 -9.00
C GLY A 536 30.73 -19.15 -8.02
N THR A 537 29.43 -19.33 -8.30
CA THR A 537 28.51 -20.15 -7.50
C THR A 537 28.80 -21.63 -7.71
N ALA A 538 29.03 -22.06 -8.96
CA ALA A 538 29.36 -23.46 -9.30
C ALA A 538 30.60 -23.91 -8.54
N ARG A 539 31.69 -23.13 -8.61
CA ARG A 539 32.95 -23.45 -7.95
C ARG A 539 32.74 -23.59 -6.44
N TYR A 540 32.04 -22.64 -5.78
CA TYR A 540 31.79 -22.71 -4.36
C TYR A 540 31.01 -23.98 -3.97
N LEU A 541 29.93 -24.32 -4.69
CA LEU A 541 29.14 -25.51 -4.39
C LEU A 541 29.89 -26.81 -4.66
N GLN A 542 30.70 -26.86 -5.71
CA GLN A 542 31.60 -28.02 -6.04
C GLN A 542 32.66 -28.22 -4.96
N GLU A 543 33.28 -27.15 -4.44
CA GLU A 543 34.24 -27.21 -3.32
C GLU A 543 33.57 -27.74 -2.03
N GLN A 544 32.25 -27.55 -1.89
CA GLN A 544 31.44 -28.11 -0.80
C GLN A 544 30.95 -29.55 -1.09
N GLY A 545 31.43 -30.19 -2.19
CA GLY A 545 31.14 -31.57 -2.54
C GLY A 545 29.81 -31.81 -3.24
N LEU A 546 29.16 -30.79 -3.79
CA LEU A 546 27.90 -30.93 -4.50
C LEU A 546 28.13 -31.18 -6.01
N PRO A 547 27.32 -32.06 -6.65
CA PRO A 547 27.35 -32.28 -8.09
C PRO A 547 26.69 -31.11 -8.82
N VAL A 548 27.47 -30.18 -9.32
CA VAL A 548 26.99 -28.96 -9.98
C VAL A 548 27.61 -28.86 -11.38
N GLU A 549 26.78 -28.64 -12.39
CA GLU A 549 27.18 -28.31 -13.73
C GLU A 549 27.38 -26.79 -13.87
N GLU A 550 28.53 -26.38 -14.40
CA GLU A 550 28.79 -24.98 -14.68
C GLU A 550 28.11 -24.53 -15.98
N VAL A 551 27.49 -23.35 -15.95
CA VAL A 551 26.86 -22.68 -17.09
C VAL A 551 27.37 -21.25 -17.22
N LYS A 552 27.54 -20.78 -18.46
CA LYS A 552 27.99 -19.41 -18.75
C LYS A 552 26.93 -18.37 -18.33
N LYS A 553 27.37 -17.22 -17.84
CA LYS A 553 26.58 -16.00 -17.75
C LYS A 553 26.26 -15.47 -19.15
N VAL A 554 25.25 -14.62 -19.27
CA VAL A 554 24.84 -14.00 -20.54
C VAL A 554 25.99 -13.24 -21.20
N ALA A 555 26.80 -12.53 -20.44
CA ALA A 555 27.95 -11.76 -20.93
C ALA A 555 29.14 -12.62 -21.38
N GLU A 556 29.17 -13.90 -21.01
CA GLU A 556 30.28 -14.82 -21.33
C GLU A 556 30.11 -15.53 -22.68
N GLY A 557 29.04 -15.24 -23.41
CA GLY A 557 28.76 -15.81 -24.74
C GLY A 557 27.94 -17.10 -24.70
N ARG A 558 27.49 -17.54 -25.89
CA ARG A 558 26.61 -18.70 -26.06
C ARG A 558 27.39 -20.02 -26.13
N PRO A 559 26.75 -21.16 -25.73
CA PRO A 559 25.46 -21.25 -25.03
C PRO A 559 25.59 -20.76 -23.59
N HIS A 560 24.55 -20.06 -23.11
CA HIS A 560 24.49 -19.50 -21.77
C HIS A 560 23.16 -19.83 -21.07
N ILE A 561 22.97 -19.41 -19.82
CA ILE A 561 21.81 -19.78 -18.99
C ILE A 561 20.47 -19.42 -19.66
N VAL A 562 20.35 -18.29 -20.34
CA VAL A 562 19.10 -17.90 -21.00
C VAL A 562 18.73 -18.86 -22.12
N ASP A 563 19.72 -19.41 -22.86
CA ASP A 563 19.44 -20.42 -23.86
C ASP A 563 18.84 -21.68 -23.22
N ARG A 564 19.37 -22.14 -22.08
CA ARG A 564 18.83 -23.29 -21.34
C ARG A 564 17.41 -23.03 -20.80
N ILE A 565 17.14 -21.82 -20.31
CA ILE A 565 15.80 -21.44 -19.87
C ILE A 565 14.83 -21.49 -21.05
N MET A 566 15.23 -20.94 -22.20
CA MET A 566 14.40 -20.92 -23.42
C MET A 566 14.14 -22.31 -23.99
N ASP A 567 15.08 -23.25 -23.82
CA ASP A 567 14.96 -24.65 -24.23
C ASP A 567 14.13 -25.51 -23.25
N GLY A 568 13.62 -24.90 -22.16
CA GLY A 568 12.84 -25.61 -21.14
C GLY A 568 13.68 -26.58 -20.29
N ALA A 569 14.98 -26.34 -20.16
CA ALA A 569 15.91 -27.19 -19.43
C ALA A 569 16.18 -26.69 -17.99
N VAL A 570 15.38 -25.73 -17.49
CA VAL A 570 15.47 -25.18 -16.14
C VAL A 570 14.06 -25.09 -15.57
N ASP A 571 13.85 -25.68 -14.40
CA ASP A 571 12.54 -25.79 -13.75
C ASP A 571 12.38 -24.85 -12.54
N LEU A 572 13.50 -24.37 -11.97
CA LEU A 572 13.52 -23.48 -10.79
C LEU A 572 14.75 -22.58 -10.85
N ILE A 573 14.62 -21.34 -10.40
CA ILE A 573 15.69 -20.35 -10.46
C ILE A 573 15.88 -19.68 -9.10
N PHE A 574 17.14 -19.68 -8.62
CA PHE A 574 17.62 -18.87 -7.49
C PHE A 574 18.65 -17.88 -8.03
N ASN A 575 18.26 -16.60 -8.10
CA ASN A 575 19.09 -15.58 -8.68
C ASN A 575 19.14 -14.32 -7.79
N THR A 576 20.09 -14.28 -6.87
CA THR A 576 20.36 -13.08 -6.05
C THR A 576 21.45 -12.23 -6.70
N THR A 577 21.30 -10.91 -6.59
CA THR A 577 22.21 -9.95 -7.23
C THR A 577 22.66 -8.89 -6.22
N GLU A 578 23.85 -8.34 -6.45
CA GLU A 578 24.37 -7.22 -5.68
C GLU A 578 24.87 -6.13 -6.63
N GLY A 579 24.39 -4.91 -6.39
CA GLY A 579 24.71 -3.74 -7.19
C GLY A 579 24.06 -3.69 -8.56
N TRP A 580 23.96 -2.46 -9.08
CA TRP A 580 23.24 -2.14 -10.31
C TRP A 580 23.70 -2.94 -11.55
N GLN A 581 25.01 -3.17 -11.71
CA GLN A 581 25.53 -3.89 -12.88
C GLN A 581 25.07 -5.35 -12.88
N SER A 582 25.16 -6.04 -11.74
CA SER A 582 24.70 -7.43 -11.60
C SER A 582 23.20 -7.57 -11.82
N LEU A 583 22.43 -6.58 -11.32
CA LEU A 583 20.98 -6.51 -11.53
C LEU A 583 20.63 -6.38 -13.02
N LYS A 584 21.33 -5.50 -13.75
CA LYS A 584 21.16 -5.30 -15.18
C LYS A 584 21.53 -6.55 -15.99
N ASP A 585 22.65 -7.18 -15.67
CA ASP A 585 23.15 -8.38 -16.35
C ASP A 585 22.21 -9.58 -16.18
N SER A 586 21.49 -9.65 -15.05
CA SER A 586 20.52 -10.71 -14.74
C SER A 586 19.12 -10.46 -15.31
N LYS A 587 18.83 -9.30 -15.86
CA LYS A 587 17.50 -8.96 -16.40
C LYS A 587 16.99 -9.99 -17.41
N ALA A 588 17.84 -10.43 -18.33
CA ALA A 588 17.48 -11.43 -19.34
C ALA A 588 17.07 -12.78 -18.73
N ILE A 589 17.64 -13.16 -17.60
CA ILE A 589 17.28 -14.38 -16.85
C ILE A 589 15.86 -14.22 -16.29
N ARG A 590 15.60 -13.14 -15.56
CA ARG A 590 14.30 -12.87 -14.91
C ARG A 590 13.15 -12.73 -15.92
N THR A 591 13.38 -11.98 -17.01
CA THR A 591 12.35 -11.80 -18.05
C THR A 591 12.06 -13.08 -18.83
N SER A 592 13.07 -13.95 -19.05
CA SER A 592 12.87 -15.27 -19.67
C SER A 592 12.13 -16.22 -18.73
N ALA A 593 12.48 -16.24 -17.45
CA ALA A 593 11.79 -17.00 -16.41
C ALA A 593 10.30 -16.63 -16.36
N LEU A 594 10.00 -15.34 -16.28
CA LEU A 594 8.62 -14.83 -16.28
C LEU A 594 7.84 -15.28 -17.52
N ARG A 595 8.44 -15.15 -18.71
CA ARG A 595 7.80 -15.52 -19.98
C ARG A 595 7.45 -17.00 -20.05
N LEU A 596 8.32 -17.86 -19.52
CA LEU A 596 8.13 -19.31 -19.51
C LEU A 596 7.47 -19.84 -18.25
N LYS A 597 7.09 -18.94 -17.32
CA LYS A 597 6.49 -19.28 -16.02
C LYS A 597 7.36 -20.21 -15.17
N VAL A 598 8.68 -20.07 -15.27
CA VAL A 598 9.62 -20.79 -14.41
C VAL A 598 9.67 -20.07 -13.07
N PRO A 599 9.37 -20.73 -11.93
CA PRO A 599 9.47 -20.14 -10.61
C PRO A 599 10.87 -19.58 -10.37
N SER A 600 10.94 -18.33 -9.89
CA SER A 600 12.22 -17.67 -9.67
C SER A 600 12.18 -16.85 -8.38
N PHE A 601 13.20 -17.05 -7.56
CA PHE A 601 13.37 -16.36 -6.28
C PHE A 601 14.61 -15.48 -6.35
N THR A 602 14.45 -14.23 -5.96
CA THR A 602 15.49 -13.20 -6.08
C THR A 602 16.20 -12.92 -4.75
N THR A 603 15.80 -13.60 -3.67
CA THR A 603 16.39 -13.50 -2.33
C THR A 603 16.85 -14.87 -1.84
N ALA A 604 17.86 -14.90 -0.96
CA ALA A 604 18.34 -16.14 -0.36
C ALA A 604 17.27 -16.77 0.54
N ALA A 605 16.58 -15.99 1.34
CA ALA A 605 15.53 -16.46 2.25
C ALA A 605 14.34 -17.05 1.48
N GLY A 606 13.85 -16.38 0.43
CA GLY A 606 12.80 -16.91 -0.45
C GLY A 606 13.21 -18.21 -1.15
N SER A 607 14.49 -18.32 -1.57
CA SER A 607 15.03 -19.55 -2.16
C SER A 607 15.05 -20.72 -1.16
N VAL A 608 15.45 -20.47 0.07
CA VAL A 608 15.43 -21.48 1.16
C VAL A 608 13.99 -21.90 1.46
N ALA A 609 13.07 -20.95 1.61
CA ALA A 609 11.66 -21.22 1.84
C ALA A 609 11.03 -22.07 0.73
N ALA A 610 11.41 -21.80 -0.55
CA ALA A 610 10.94 -22.58 -1.69
C ALA A 610 11.41 -24.04 -1.63
N VAL A 611 12.67 -24.28 -1.25
CA VAL A 611 13.21 -25.65 -1.10
C VAL A 611 12.51 -26.38 0.04
N ASP A 612 12.29 -25.71 1.15
CA ASP A 612 11.58 -26.27 2.30
C ASP A 612 10.12 -26.60 1.96
N ALA A 613 9.49 -25.76 1.15
CA ALA A 613 8.14 -26.00 0.63
C ALA A 613 8.09 -27.22 -0.31
N ILE A 614 9.06 -27.37 -1.21
CA ILE A 614 9.16 -28.56 -2.10
C ILE A 614 9.31 -29.84 -1.27
N GLU A 615 10.17 -29.81 -0.25
CA GLU A 615 10.32 -30.94 0.67
C GLU A 615 8.99 -31.27 1.36
N ALA A 616 8.27 -30.28 1.88
CA ALA A 616 6.98 -30.48 2.54
C ALA A 616 5.91 -31.04 1.61
N LEU A 617 5.85 -30.55 0.35
CA LEU A 617 4.92 -31.03 -0.67
C LEU A 617 5.16 -32.51 -1.04
N ARG A 618 6.40 -32.97 -1.00
CA ARG A 618 6.75 -34.38 -1.25
C ARG A 618 6.48 -35.27 -0.04
N ALA A 619 6.62 -34.72 1.15
CA ALA A 619 6.45 -35.49 2.40
C ALA A 619 4.99 -35.89 2.65
N ARG A 620 4.03 -35.06 2.27
CA ARG A 620 2.60 -35.28 2.47
C ARG A 620 1.74 -34.55 1.43
N PRO A 621 0.57 -35.11 1.06
CA PRO A 621 -0.40 -34.39 0.23
C PRO A 621 -0.87 -33.10 0.94
N LEU A 622 -1.16 -32.07 0.15
CA LEU A 622 -1.79 -30.86 0.68
C LEU A 622 -3.22 -31.18 1.17
N GLU A 623 -3.52 -30.73 2.36
CA GLU A 623 -4.87 -30.78 2.92
C GLU A 623 -5.58 -29.44 2.69
N VAL A 624 -6.85 -29.52 2.26
CA VAL A 624 -7.75 -28.37 2.17
C VAL A 624 -8.64 -28.37 3.42
N ARG A 625 -8.60 -27.27 4.16
CA ARG A 625 -9.42 -27.05 5.36
C ARG A 625 -10.11 -25.70 5.26
N SER A 626 -11.29 -25.57 5.90
CA SER A 626 -11.93 -24.26 6.03
C SER A 626 -11.12 -23.37 6.97
N LEU A 627 -11.09 -22.06 6.69
CA LEU A 627 -10.42 -21.09 7.56
C LEU A 627 -10.94 -21.16 9.00
N GLN A 628 -12.25 -21.35 9.16
CA GLN A 628 -12.91 -21.48 10.48
C GLN A 628 -12.40 -22.68 11.30
N SER A 629 -11.98 -23.78 10.65
CA SER A 629 -11.45 -24.95 11.36
C SER A 629 -10.10 -24.68 12.03
N TYR A 630 -9.31 -23.73 11.52
CA TYR A 630 -8.07 -23.31 12.18
C TYR A 630 -8.34 -22.52 13.46
N TYR A 631 -9.43 -21.74 13.51
CA TYR A 631 -9.82 -21.00 14.72
C TYR A 631 -10.39 -21.91 15.79
N GLN A 632 -11.18 -22.94 15.40
CA GLN A 632 -11.74 -23.93 16.34
C GLN A 632 -10.65 -24.75 17.02
N ALA A 633 -9.63 -25.19 16.28
CA ALA A 633 -8.48 -25.91 16.84
C ALA A 633 -7.65 -25.07 17.84
N SER A 634 -7.87 -23.77 17.88
CA SER A 634 -7.25 -22.84 18.84
C SER A 634 -8.04 -22.71 20.14
N HIS A 635 -9.25 -23.28 20.22
CA HIS A 635 -10.13 -23.21 21.40
C HIS A 635 -10.14 -24.51 22.23
N ASP A 636 -9.61 -25.62 21.71
CA ASP A 636 -9.39 -26.90 22.41
C ASP A 636 -7.94 -26.96 22.93
#